data_d4a4ece48236600d8d9dbbdb07cde7e5
#
_entry.id   d4a4ece48236600d8d9dbbdb07cde7e5
#
_cell.length_a   1.000
_cell.length_b   1.000
_cell.length_c   1.000
_cell.angle_alpha   90.00
_cell.angle_beta   90.00
_cell.angle_gamma   90.00
#
_symmetry.space_group_name_H-M   'P 1'
#
loop_
_entity.id
_entity.type
_entity.pdbx_description
1 polymer ?
#
loop_
_entity_poly.entity_id
_entity_poly.type
_entity_poly.pdbx_seq_one_letter_code
_entity_poly.pdbx_strand_id
1 'polypeptide(L)'
;MTTTDRVVVESVGEPPAAHGSSADESAFPALMSSANRFRPLLIASGLYLALAVMLWWNVWTGHPASATTCGCGDSSLFTWFLAWPAYAIRHGLNPLYSTALFHPTGVNLLSNTAEVGIGIALTPVTWLFGPIATLNVALTLSPFLSAVAMFVLLRRWVSWAPAAFVGGLLYGFSPFVLISLTDAHLMLGMAFVPPLMVACLDELFVRQQRRPVITGVTLGLLTAIQFLIGSEVLVIVIISVGIGAVLVTLYCLRHPELVRQRVAYARVALTAAAITAVVLLAYPVWFALAGPAHLSGSIWGPTSLISYGGNNLKQYLLPAHVAPTISEVSRRFGGYQAPIPSGQYFGLGLFVVLIVGLLVWRRDRRLWLFGLVAAISVPMSMGLQFHGWTLWRLFVRLPLMENVIPSRFLLITYLAAAVMLGVIVDHGYQAVRRWREEAVGGRDRSDPGTGGAEARWAGAAAGALLAALALVPIAAYFAEGIPFTATPVVLPQWYRSVAPHLTGRHVILSFPVPFELQSAMTWQAVDGMHYSMVGGGGPSGLPSRAGKEQLGQSYVGDFSISGNGQIVTPVEVVAVRQALDGWGVTMVVVPDPAHLPLYEQVQDLRSVAVLMTAATGQPPIHQEGAWVWRRVNRAGPAVIPSAADLVACVTGPAVSGQASIDLAAACVLTTRSAGA
;
A
#
# COMPACT_ATOMS: atom_id res chain seq x y z
N MET A 1 75.39 -40.53 -25.73
CA MET A 1 76.33 -39.73 -26.55
C MET A 1 76.09 -38.33 -26.18
N THR A 2 76.91 -37.85 -25.32
CA THR A 2 77.86 -36.71 -25.37
C THR A 2 77.14 -35.34 -25.27
N THR A 3 77.17 -34.75 -24.09
CA THR A 3 78.09 -33.70 -23.52
C THR A 3 77.83 -32.35 -24.16
N THR A 4 77.75 -31.27 -23.48
CA THR A 4 78.65 -30.68 -22.46
C THR A 4 78.03 -29.49 -21.74
N ASP A 5 78.39 -29.37 -20.49
CA ASP A 5 78.32 -28.22 -19.57
C ASP A 5 78.85 -26.89 -20.12
N ARG A 6 78.31 -25.80 -19.63
CA ARG A 6 79.15 -24.65 -19.20
C ARG A 6 78.46 -23.88 -18.01
N VAL A 7 79.15 -23.97 -16.90
CA VAL A 7 79.07 -23.13 -15.75
C VAL A 7 79.64 -21.73 -16.03
N VAL A 8 78.99 -20.67 -15.60
CA VAL A 8 79.62 -19.35 -15.35
C VAL A 8 79.06 -18.75 -14.05
N VAL A 9 79.90 -18.64 -13.17
CA VAL A 9 80.21 -18.00 -11.90
C VAL A 9 79.44 -16.70 -11.59
N GLU A 10 79.06 -16.61 -10.30
CA GLU A 10 78.55 -15.51 -9.52
C GLU A 10 79.25 -14.16 -9.69
N SER A 11 78.45 -13.10 -9.55
CA SER A 11 78.97 -11.85 -8.95
C SER A 11 77.93 -11.30 -7.95
N VAL A 12 78.39 -11.20 -6.70
CA VAL A 12 77.74 -10.58 -5.54
C VAL A 12 77.57 -9.08 -5.80
N GLY A 13 76.36 -8.57 -5.68
CA GLY A 13 76.04 -7.16 -5.75
C GLY A 13 75.16 -6.76 -4.55
N GLU A 14 75.46 -5.69 -3.92
CA GLU A 14 74.94 -5.05 -2.72
C GLU A 14 73.42 -4.87 -2.65
N PRO A 15 72.84 -4.70 -1.45
CA PRO A 15 71.40 -4.54 -1.28
C PRO A 15 70.98 -3.08 -1.62
N PRO A 16 69.89 -2.88 -2.33
CA PRO A 16 69.35 -1.51 -2.53
C PRO A 16 68.53 -1.08 -1.33
N ALA A 17 68.71 0.23 -1.08
CA ALA A 17 68.10 1.01 -0.03
C ALA A 17 66.56 0.95 -0.02
N ALA A 18 66.02 1.08 1.22
CA ALA A 18 64.59 1.22 1.50
C ALA A 18 63.99 2.41 0.75
N HIS A 19 63.09 2.12 -0.21
CA HIS A 19 62.18 3.09 -0.74
C HIS A 19 60.85 3.02 -0.01
N GLY A 20 60.45 4.19 0.50
CA GLY A 20 59.26 4.41 1.28
C GLY A 20 57.97 4.00 0.52
N SER A 21 57.02 3.58 1.27
CA SER A 21 55.66 3.19 0.87
C SER A 21 54.96 4.27 0.05
N SER A 22 54.77 4.04 -1.25
CA SER A 22 53.81 4.75 -2.09
C SER A 22 52.56 3.86 -2.29
N ALA A 23 51.89 3.52 -1.18
CA ALA A 23 50.71 2.64 -1.21
C ALA A 23 49.40 3.45 -1.29
N ASP A 24 49.41 4.77 -1.51
CA ASP A 24 48.20 5.59 -1.38
C ASP A 24 47.78 6.38 -2.64
N GLU A 25 48.54 6.34 -3.73
CA GLU A 25 48.18 7.09 -4.94
C GLU A 25 47.31 6.29 -5.94
N SER A 26 47.21 4.95 -5.81
CA SER A 26 46.44 4.13 -6.75
C SER A 26 44.96 3.91 -6.34
N ALA A 27 44.60 4.20 -5.10
CA ALA A 27 43.23 4.05 -4.59
C ALA A 27 42.29 5.20 -5.01
N PHE A 28 42.81 6.42 -5.16
CA PHE A 28 42.03 7.59 -5.53
C PHE A 28 41.38 7.54 -6.92
N PRO A 29 42.04 7.09 -8.00
CA PRO A 29 41.39 6.97 -9.32
C PRO A 29 40.29 5.91 -9.38
N ALA A 30 40.42 4.83 -8.61
CA ALA A 30 39.40 3.76 -8.56
C ALA A 30 38.15 4.22 -7.79
N LEU A 31 38.30 4.99 -6.71
CA LEU A 31 37.19 5.59 -5.96
C LEU A 31 36.48 6.67 -6.78
N MET A 32 37.21 7.51 -7.50
CA MET A 32 36.62 8.53 -8.40
C MET A 32 35.88 7.91 -9.59
N SER A 33 36.33 6.78 -10.13
CA SER A 33 35.65 6.06 -11.20
C SER A 33 34.36 5.38 -10.70
N SER A 34 34.34 4.89 -9.48
CA SER A 34 33.15 4.33 -8.85
C SER A 34 32.13 5.42 -8.49
N ALA A 35 32.56 6.56 -7.96
CA ALA A 35 31.70 7.70 -7.63
C ALA A 35 30.97 8.27 -8.87
N ASN A 36 31.66 8.36 -10.02
CA ASN A 36 31.04 8.78 -11.28
C ASN A 36 29.96 7.81 -11.78
N ARG A 37 30.05 6.52 -11.46
CA ARG A 37 29.07 5.52 -11.85
C ARG A 37 27.74 5.65 -11.08
N PHE A 38 27.77 6.06 -9.82
CA PHE A 38 26.59 6.21 -8.96
C PHE A 38 25.96 7.61 -9.04
N ARG A 39 26.69 8.61 -9.58
CA ARG A 39 26.20 9.98 -9.69
C ARG A 39 24.80 10.12 -10.32
N PRO A 40 24.46 9.46 -11.45
CA PRO A 40 23.11 9.56 -12.02
C PRO A 40 22.02 9.00 -11.08
N LEU A 41 22.31 7.91 -10.35
CA LEU A 41 21.39 7.35 -9.38
C LEU A 41 21.15 8.30 -8.21
N LEU A 42 22.21 8.91 -7.67
CA LEU A 42 22.10 9.85 -6.55
C LEU A 42 21.30 11.10 -6.95
N ILE A 43 21.55 11.65 -8.15
CA ILE A 43 20.80 12.81 -8.67
C ILE A 43 19.32 12.43 -8.87
N ALA A 44 19.03 11.30 -9.51
CA ALA A 44 17.67 10.82 -9.71
C ALA A 44 16.94 10.58 -8.37
N SER A 45 17.62 9.96 -7.42
CA SER A 45 17.08 9.71 -6.06
C SER A 45 16.79 11.03 -5.33
N GLY A 46 17.68 12.02 -5.40
CA GLY A 46 17.45 13.32 -4.79
C GLY A 46 16.23 14.04 -5.39
N LEU A 47 16.07 13.99 -6.72
CA LEU A 47 14.91 14.58 -7.41
C LEU A 47 13.61 13.87 -7.07
N TYR A 48 13.60 12.53 -7.06
CA TYR A 48 12.42 11.76 -6.67
C TYR A 48 12.03 12.02 -5.22
N LEU A 49 13.01 12.09 -4.30
CA LEU A 49 12.74 12.38 -2.91
C LEU A 49 12.16 13.80 -2.74
N ALA A 50 12.72 14.79 -3.44
CA ALA A 50 12.21 16.16 -3.43
C ALA A 50 10.75 16.22 -3.92
N LEU A 51 10.43 15.51 -5.01
CA LEU A 51 9.06 15.39 -5.52
C LEU A 51 8.14 14.70 -4.51
N ALA A 52 8.58 13.61 -3.88
CA ALA A 52 7.81 12.90 -2.87
C ALA A 52 7.52 13.78 -1.64
N VAL A 53 8.49 14.54 -1.17
CA VAL A 53 8.29 15.51 -0.08
C VAL A 53 7.34 16.63 -0.51
N MET A 54 7.45 17.11 -1.75
CA MET A 54 6.55 18.14 -2.29
C MET A 54 5.09 17.66 -2.34
N LEU A 55 4.82 16.39 -2.69
CA LEU A 55 3.46 15.83 -2.65
C LEU A 55 2.81 15.96 -1.26
N TRP A 56 3.59 15.72 -0.20
CA TRP A 56 3.15 15.75 1.20
C TRP A 56 3.57 17.02 1.93
N TRP A 57 3.82 18.12 1.22
CA TRP A 57 4.32 19.37 1.79
C TRP A 57 3.47 19.87 2.95
N ASN A 58 2.15 19.83 2.82
CA ASN A 58 1.22 20.27 3.86
C ASN A 58 1.31 19.44 5.15
N VAL A 59 1.66 18.15 5.06
CA VAL A 59 1.90 17.28 6.21
C VAL A 59 3.22 17.66 6.89
N TRP A 60 4.30 17.79 6.09
CA TRP A 60 5.65 18.01 6.62
C TRP A 60 5.86 19.40 7.20
N THR A 61 5.24 20.42 6.64
CA THR A 61 5.33 21.81 7.14
C THR A 61 4.34 22.14 8.25
N GLY A 62 3.29 21.30 8.42
CA GLY A 62 2.30 21.43 9.47
C GLY A 62 2.66 20.59 10.70
N HIS A 63 1.91 19.52 10.89
CA HIS A 63 2.01 18.65 12.07
C HIS A 63 2.18 17.18 11.70
N PRO A 64 3.40 16.72 11.30
CA PRO A 64 3.64 15.38 10.77
C PRO A 64 3.33 14.24 11.76
N ALA A 65 3.24 14.53 13.06
CA ALA A 65 2.89 13.55 14.09
C ALA A 65 1.40 13.59 14.50
N SER A 66 0.61 14.51 13.93
CA SER A 66 -0.81 14.68 14.31
C SER A 66 -1.74 14.99 13.14
N ALA A 67 -1.23 15.00 11.90
CA ALA A 67 -2.02 15.12 10.68
C ALA A 67 -1.58 14.06 9.68
N THR A 68 -2.48 13.64 8.80
CA THR A 68 -2.22 12.66 7.74
C THR A 68 -2.95 13.03 6.45
N THR A 69 -2.82 12.21 5.42
CA THR A 69 -3.30 12.54 4.07
C THR A 69 -4.80 12.66 3.94
N CYS A 70 -5.56 11.66 4.29
CA CYS A 70 -7.01 11.76 4.22
C CYS A 70 -7.66 11.69 5.59
N GLY A 71 -8.80 12.38 5.76
CA GLY A 71 -9.65 12.21 6.94
C GLY A 71 -10.53 10.96 6.85
N CYS A 72 -10.07 9.91 6.17
CA CYS A 72 -10.82 8.70 5.88
C CYS A 72 -10.43 7.53 6.79
N GLY A 73 -11.29 6.50 6.86
CA GLY A 73 -11.09 5.33 7.71
C GLY A 73 -9.79 4.58 7.43
N ASP A 74 -9.41 4.44 6.17
CA ASP A 74 -8.24 3.63 5.77
C ASP A 74 -6.92 4.20 6.32
N SER A 75 -6.77 5.50 6.45
CA SER A 75 -5.58 6.07 7.10
C SER A 75 -5.46 5.66 8.57
N SER A 76 -6.59 5.48 9.25
CA SER A 76 -6.63 4.99 10.64
C SER A 76 -6.29 3.50 10.73
N LEU A 77 -6.78 2.71 9.78
CA LEU A 77 -6.47 1.29 9.64
C LEU A 77 -4.96 1.07 9.47
N PHE A 78 -4.35 1.75 8.50
CA PHE A 78 -2.93 1.59 8.20
C PHE A 78 -2.02 2.21 9.26
N THR A 79 -2.45 3.28 9.95
CA THR A 79 -1.75 3.79 11.14
C THR A 79 -1.62 2.69 12.20
N TRP A 80 -2.70 1.97 12.47
CA TRP A 80 -2.69 0.87 13.43
C TRP A 80 -1.83 -0.30 12.97
N PHE A 81 -1.94 -0.71 11.70
CA PHE A 81 -1.16 -1.83 11.15
C PHE A 81 0.34 -1.56 11.15
N LEU A 82 0.77 -0.31 10.98
CA LEU A 82 2.17 0.06 11.14
C LEU A 82 2.62 0.11 12.60
N ALA A 83 1.71 0.46 13.53
CA ALA A 83 2.01 0.53 14.96
C ALA A 83 2.13 -0.84 15.62
N TRP A 84 1.29 -1.80 15.21
CA TRP A 84 1.24 -3.12 15.85
C TRP A 84 2.56 -3.88 15.82
N PRO A 85 3.28 -4.03 14.70
CA PRO A 85 4.57 -4.71 14.68
C PRO A 85 5.59 -4.09 15.65
N ALA A 86 5.63 -2.77 15.75
CA ALA A 86 6.51 -2.06 16.67
C ALA A 86 6.19 -2.37 18.14
N TYR A 87 4.89 -2.39 18.47
CA TYR A 87 4.40 -2.78 19.78
C TYR A 87 4.72 -4.26 20.08
N ALA A 88 4.38 -5.15 19.14
CA ALA A 88 4.59 -6.59 19.29
C ALA A 88 6.06 -6.94 19.52
N ILE A 89 6.97 -6.36 18.73
CA ILE A 89 8.43 -6.57 18.89
C ILE A 89 8.90 -6.12 20.27
N ARG A 90 8.44 -4.95 20.74
CA ARG A 90 8.83 -4.42 22.04
C ARG A 90 8.38 -5.30 23.21
N HIS A 91 7.24 -5.99 23.06
CA HIS A 91 6.64 -6.82 24.11
C HIS A 91 6.84 -8.32 23.92
N GLY A 92 7.64 -8.74 22.93
CA GLY A 92 7.88 -10.15 22.62
C GLY A 92 6.65 -10.91 22.13
N LEU A 93 5.71 -10.20 21.51
CA LEU A 93 4.48 -10.75 20.93
C LEU A 93 4.68 -11.11 19.44
N ASN A 94 3.79 -11.94 18.91
CA ASN A 94 3.79 -12.26 17.48
C ASN A 94 3.29 -11.07 16.65
N PRO A 95 4.10 -10.48 15.75
CA PRO A 95 3.65 -9.36 14.90
C PRO A 95 2.59 -9.74 13.86
N LEU A 96 2.35 -11.03 13.63
CA LEU A 96 1.36 -11.53 12.67
C LEU A 96 -0.04 -11.72 13.28
N TYR A 97 -0.19 -11.56 14.59
CA TYR A 97 -1.45 -11.80 15.30
C TYR A 97 -1.67 -10.78 16.41
N SER A 98 -2.91 -10.34 16.57
CA SER A 98 -3.27 -9.43 17.64
C SER A 98 -4.62 -9.77 18.26
N THR A 99 -4.70 -9.70 19.58
CA THR A 99 -5.96 -9.68 20.34
C THR A 99 -6.34 -8.26 20.80
N ALA A 100 -5.57 -7.25 20.41
CA ALA A 100 -5.91 -5.86 20.65
C ALA A 100 -7.11 -5.40 19.82
N LEU A 101 -7.35 -6.03 18.66
CA LEU A 101 -8.57 -5.89 17.85
C LEU A 101 -9.36 -7.19 17.89
N PHE A 102 -10.66 -7.10 17.60
CA PHE A 102 -11.59 -8.24 17.53
C PHE A 102 -11.53 -9.16 18.75
N HIS A 103 -11.38 -8.56 19.93
CA HIS A 103 -11.36 -9.32 21.18
C HIS A 103 -12.67 -10.11 21.39
N PRO A 104 -12.63 -11.39 21.85
CA PRO A 104 -11.45 -12.16 22.29
C PRO A 104 -10.76 -12.95 21.18
N THR A 105 -11.35 -13.09 20.01
CA THR A 105 -10.86 -13.95 18.91
C THR A 105 -9.53 -13.47 18.34
N GLY A 106 -9.33 -12.15 18.30
CA GLY A 106 -8.17 -11.53 17.67
C GLY A 106 -8.25 -11.51 16.15
N VAL A 107 -7.18 -11.06 15.53
CA VAL A 107 -7.03 -10.92 14.08
C VAL A 107 -5.71 -11.52 13.60
N ASN A 108 -5.79 -12.32 12.54
CA ASN A 108 -4.64 -12.75 11.76
C ASN A 108 -4.31 -11.69 10.72
N LEU A 109 -3.20 -10.99 10.92
CA LEU A 109 -2.84 -9.85 10.08
C LEU A 109 -2.44 -10.24 8.65
N LEU A 110 -2.14 -11.52 8.40
CA LEU A 110 -1.86 -12.01 7.04
C LEU A 110 -3.13 -12.33 6.25
N SER A 111 -4.28 -12.40 6.91
CA SER A 111 -5.58 -12.52 6.24
C SER A 111 -6.10 -11.18 5.71
N ASN A 112 -5.44 -10.08 6.07
CA ASN A 112 -5.69 -8.74 5.57
C ASN A 112 -4.40 -8.16 4.97
N THR A 113 -4.50 -7.07 4.23
CA THR A 113 -3.35 -6.28 3.75
C THR A 113 -2.74 -5.45 4.88
N ALA A 114 -2.23 -6.11 5.92
CA ALA A 114 -1.78 -5.46 7.14
C ALA A 114 -0.35 -4.88 7.06
N GLU A 115 0.32 -5.02 5.92
CA GLU A 115 1.62 -4.38 5.62
C GLU A 115 2.70 -4.63 6.69
N VAL A 116 2.68 -5.84 7.26
CA VAL A 116 3.54 -6.22 8.39
C VAL A 116 5.02 -5.98 8.08
N GLY A 117 5.44 -6.21 6.83
CA GLY A 117 6.82 -5.96 6.40
C GLY A 117 7.22 -4.49 6.48
N ILE A 118 6.30 -3.58 6.14
CA ILE A 118 6.53 -2.12 6.25
C ILE A 118 6.60 -1.71 7.73
N GLY A 119 5.64 -2.18 8.54
CA GLY A 119 5.60 -1.90 9.97
C GLY A 119 6.86 -2.38 10.71
N ILE A 120 7.37 -3.58 10.38
CA ILE A 120 8.64 -4.09 10.93
C ILE A 120 9.80 -3.19 10.52
N ALA A 121 9.90 -2.82 9.24
CA ALA A 121 10.99 -1.98 8.74
C ALA A 121 10.97 -0.57 9.35
N LEU A 122 9.79 -0.01 9.59
CA LEU A 122 9.60 1.32 10.16
C LEU A 122 9.44 1.33 11.70
N THR A 123 9.64 0.19 12.37
CA THR A 123 9.60 0.10 13.84
C THR A 123 10.42 1.20 14.54
N PRO A 124 11.66 1.54 14.12
CA PRO A 124 12.41 2.62 14.76
C PRO A 124 11.72 3.98 14.62
N VAL A 125 11.06 4.24 13.49
CA VAL A 125 10.31 5.50 13.28
C VAL A 125 9.10 5.55 14.22
N THR A 126 8.38 4.43 14.36
CA THR A 126 7.23 4.32 15.28
C THR A 126 7.64 4.58 16.73
N TRP A 127 8.77 4.04 17.16
CA TRP A 127 9.26 4.23 18.53
C TRP A 127 9.72 5.65 18.83
N LEU A 128 10.27 6.34 17.83
CA LEU A 128 10.83 7.70 18.00
C LEU A 128 9.81 8.81 17.77
N PHE A 129 8.90 8.62 16.81
CA PHE A 129 8.03 9.70 16.31
C PHE A 129 6.54 9.36 16.37
N GLY A 130 6.18 8.14 16.79
CA GLY A 130 4.80 7.67 16.90
C GLY A 130 4.18 7.15 15.59
N PRO A 131 2.98 6.56 15.69
CA PRO A 131 2.37 5.82 14.59
C PRO A 131 1.92 6.71 13.42
N ILE A 132 1.43 7.92 13.68
CA ILE A 132 0.98 8.86 12.63
C ILE A 132 2.17 9.32 11.79
N ALA A 133 3.29 9.69 12.43
CA ALA A 133 4.51 10.06 11.71
C ALA A 133 5.06 8.88 10.89
N THR A 134 4.91 7.65 11.37
CA THR A 134 5.31 6.45 10.64
C THR A 134 4.51 6.27 9.36
N LEU A 135 3.20 6.47 9.40
CA LEU A 135 2.36 6.46 8.20
C LEU A 135 2.82 7.52 7.19
N ASN A 136 3.07 8.75 7.64
CA ASN A 136 3.52 9.84 6.76
C ASN A 136 4.90 9.59 6.15
N VAL A 137 5.83 8.99 6.89
CA VAL A 137 7.12 8.52 6.36
C VAL A 137 6.90 7.45 5.30
N ALA A 138 6.05 6.45 5.56
CA ALA A 138 5.74 5.39 4.61
C ALA A 138 5.11 5.94 3.32
N LEU A 139 4.15 6.87 3.43
CA LEU A 139 3.52 7.54 2.30
C LEU A 139 4.53 8.32 1.44
N THR A 140 5.50 8.98 2.07
CA THR A 140 6.55 9.73 1.37
C THR A 140 7.57 8.80 0.71
N LEU A 141 7.97 7.73 1.37
CA LEU A 141 8.92 6.76 0.84
C LEU A 141 8.34 5.93 -0.32
N SER A 142 7.03 5.73 -0.38
CA SER A 142 6.37 4.88 -1.36
C SER A 142 6.65 5.29 -2.82
N PRO A 143 6.33 6.50 -3.29
CA PRO A 143 6.60 6.93 -4.66
C PRO A 143 8.09 7.06 -4.93
N PHE A 144 8.86 7.49 -3.93
CA PHE A 144 10.32 7.62 -4.02
C PHE A 144 10.99 6.27 -4.30
N LEU A 145 10.75 5.25 -3.48
CA LEU A 145 11.35 3.92 -3.64
C LEU A 145 10.89 3.25 -4.94
N SER A 146 9.64 3.43 -5.32
CA SER A 146 9.06 2.88 -6.55
C SER A 146 9.73 3.48 -7.78
N ALA A 147 9.95 4.81 -7.81
CA ALA A 147 10.65 5.50 -8.87
C ALA A 147 12.14 5.09 -8.97
N VAL A 148 12.83 5.00 -7.83
CA VAL A 148 14.23 4.55 -7.76
C VAL A 148 14.37 3.11 -8.28
N ALA A 149 13.48 2.21 -7.88
CA ALA A 149 13.52 0.82 -8.34
C ALA A 149 13.32 0.71 -9.86
N MET A 150 12.39 1.48 -10.42
CA MET A 150 12.19 1.53 -11.87
C MET A 150 13.37 2.18 -12.59
N PHE A 151 13.97 3.23 -12.04
CA PHE A 151 15.20 3.81 -12.56
C PHE A 151 16.33 2.77 -12.63
N VAL A 152 16.54 2.00 -11.55
CA VAL A 152 17.55 0.93 -11.49
C VAL A 152 17.28 -0.15 -12.53
N LEU A 153 16.03 -0.56 -12.72
CA LEU A 153 15.64 -1.48 -13.79
C LEU A 153 16.00 -0.91 -15.17
N LEU A 154 15.56 0.30 -15.47
CA LEU A 154 15.75 0.94 -16.77
C LEU A 154 17.23 1.20 -17.09
N ARG A 155 18.06 1.54 -16.10
CA ARG A 155 19.52 1.69 -16.30
C ARG A 155 20.21 0.41 -16.81
N ARG A 156 19.53 -0.72 -16.75
CA ARG A 156 20.02 -1.97 -17.39
C ARG A 156 19.83 -1.96 -18.91
N TRP A 157 18.87 -1.20 -19.42
CA TRP A 157 18.42 -1.28 -20.83
C TRP A 157 18.64 0.00 -21.63
N VAL A 158 18.66 1.16 -20.96
CA VAL A 158 18.82 2.47 -21.59
C VAL A 158 20.20 3.05 -21.30
N SER A 159 20.74 3.75 -22.25
CA SER A 159 22.07 4.38 -22.14
C SER A 159 22.03 5.78 -21.52
N TRP A 160 21.00 6.55 -21.88
CA TRP A 160 20.80 7.91 -21.42
C TRP A 160 20.06 7.93 -20.08
N ALA A 161 20.75 8.40 -19.02
CA ALA A 161 20.20 8.38 -17.67
C ALA A 161 18.88 9.16 -17.50
N PRO A 162 18.65 10.33 -18.15
CA PRO A 162 17.36 11.01 -18.10
C PRO A 162 16.20 10.19 -18.68
N ALA A 163 16.42 9.29 -19.64
CA ALA A 163 15.37 8.38 -20.12
C ALA A 163 14.92 7.40 -19.02
N ALA A 164 15.87 6.87 -18.24
CA ALA A 164 15.56 6.05 -17.07
C ALA A 164 14.83 6.87 -15.98
N PHE A 165 15.21 8.14 -15.80
CA PHE A 165 14.53 9.05 -14.87
C PHE A 165 13.05 9.26 -15.28
N VAL A 166 12.79 9.53 -16.55
CA VAL A 166 11.41 9.70 -17.06
C VAL A 166 10.54 8.46 -16.82
N GLY A 167 11.07 7.26 -17.08
CA GLY A 167 10.34 6.03 -16.79
C GLY A 167 10.13 5.80 -15.29
N GLY A 168 11.14 6.11 -14.46
CA GLY A 168 11.00 6.07 -13.00
C GLY A 168 9.94 7.05 -12.50
N LEU A 169 9.91 8.27 -13.04
CA LEU A 169 8.90 9.28 -12.73
C LEU A 169 7.48 8.77 -13.07
N LEU A 170 7.29 8.25 -14.28
CA LEU A 170 5.97 7.70 -14.67
C LEU A 170 5.52 6.57 -13.74
N TYR A 171 6.42 5.68 -13.33
CA TYR A 171 6.04 4.56 -12.48
C TYR A 171 5.76 4.94 -11.04
N GLY A 172 6.72 5.61 -10.38
CA GLY A 172 6.60 5.94 -8.96
C GLY A 172 5.58 7.04 -8.67
N PHE A 173 5.33 7.92 -9.63
CA PHE A 173 4.37 9.02 -9.52
C PHE A 173 3.21 8.86 -10.52
N SER A 174 2.88 7.61 -10.86
CA SER A 174 1.71 7.32 -11.71
C SER A 174 0.40 7.71 -11.02
N PRO A 175 -0.63 8.07 -11.77
CA PRO A 175 -1.97 8.27 -11.25
C PRO A 175 -2.43 7.16 -10.30
N PHE A 176 -2.17 5.90 -10.64
CA PHE A 176 -2.53 4.76 -9.80
C PHE A 176 -1.84 4.80 -8.43
N VAL A 177 -0.53 5.03 -8.41
CA VAL A 177 0.24 5.12 -7.16
C VAL A 177 -0.21 6.32 -6.33
N LEU A 178 -0.36 7.49 -6.94
CA LEU A 178 -0.74 8.71 -6.23
C LEU A 178 -2.12 8.58 -5.56
N ILE A 179 -3.13 8.09 -6.30
CA ILE A 179 -4.48 7.89 -5.74
C ILE A 179 -4.48 6.81 -4.66
N SER A 180 -3.75 5.71 -4.85
CA SER A 180 -3.63 4.71 -3.80
C SER A 180 -3.04 5.28 -2.51
N LEU A 181 -2.10 6.23 -2.62
CA LEU A 181 -1.47 6.86 -1.45
C LEU A 181 -2.36 7.93 -0.81
N THR A 182 -3.25 8.61 -1.55
CA THR A 182 -4.24 9.51 -0.93
C THR A 182 -5.21 8.75 -0.05
N ASP A 183 -5.51 7.50 -0.37
CA ASP A 183 -6.33 6.59 0.45
C ASP A 183 -5.49 5.79 1.47
N ALA A 184 -4.20 6.13 1.62
CA ALA A 184 -3.23 5.45 2.48
C ALA A 184 -2.96 3.97 2.15
N HIS A 185 -3.34 3.47 0.97
CA HIS A 185 -3.10 2.09 0.52
C HIS A 185 -1.61 1.86 0.21
N LEU A 186 -0.79 1.71 1.24
CA LEU A 186 0.67 1.55 1.11
C LEU A 186 1.06 0.31 0.32
N MET A 187 0.30 -0.81 0.45
CA MET A 187 0.54 -2.04 -0.29
C MET A 187 0.51 -1.87 -1.81
N LEU A 188 -0.22 -0.85 -2.30
CA LEU A 188 -0.31 -0.51 -3.72
C LEU A 188 0.69 0.58 -4.11
N GLY A 189 0.90 1.56 -3.24
CA GLY A 189 1.80 2.68 -3.48
C GLY A 189 3.27 2.33 -3.31
N MET A 190 3.62 1.46 -2.35
CA MET A 190 5.00 1.01 -2.12
C MET A 190 5.40 -0.11 -3.11
N ALA A 191 5.35 0.24 -4.38
CA ALA A 191 5.48 -0.67 -5.52
C ALA A 191 6.93 -0.83 -6.02
N PHE A 192 7.93 -0.74 -5.14
CA PHE A 192 9.35 -0.83 -5.54
C PHE A 192 9.81 -2.26 -5.86
N VAL A 193 9.14 -3.29 -5.35
CA VAL A 193 9.55 -4.69 -5.53
C VAL A 193 9.33 -5.20 -6.95
N PRO A 194 8.18 -4.97 -7.63
CA PRO A 194 7.95 -5.47 -8.98
C PRO A 194 9.03 -5.09 -10.01
N PRO A 195 9.51 -3.84 -10.13
CA PRO A 195 10.62 -3.52 -11.03
C PRO A 195 11.92 -4.27 -10.70
N LEU A 196 12.22 -4.51 -9.41
CA LEU A 196 13.38 -5.27 -8.99
C LEU A 196 13.23 -6.76 -9.32
N MET A 197 12.02 -7.32 -9.22
CA MET A 197 11.75 -8.69 -9.68
C MET A 197 11.93 -8.80 -11.19
N VAL A 198 11.47 -7.82 -11.98
CA VAL A 198 11.73 -7.78 -13.43
C VAL A 198 13.23 -7.71 -13.73
N ALA A 199 14.01 -6.96 -12.94
CA ALA A 199 15.47 -6.93 -13.07
C ALA A 199 16.13 -8.29 -12.79
N CYS A 200 15.59 -9.06 -11.83
CA CYS A 200 16.04 -10.44 -11.58
C CYS A 200 15.63 -11.39 -12.72
N LEU A 201 14.43 -11.22 -13.29
CA LEU A 201 13.99 -12.01 -14.44
C LEU A 201 14.82 -11.71 -15.70
N ASP A 202 15.18 -10.43 -15.93
CA ASP A 202 16.11 -10.04 -17.00
C ASP A 202 17.47 -10.71 -16.81
N GLU A 203 17.99 -10.77 -15.58
CA GLU A 203 19.24 -11.47 -15.28
C GLU A 203 19.10 -12.98 -15.50
N LEU A 204 17.97 -13.56 -15.08
CA LEU A 204 17.72 -14.99 -15.11
C LEU A 204 17.56 -15.52 -16.55
N PHE A 205 16.83 -14.81 -17.40
CA PHE A 205 16.48 -15.28 -18.73
C PHE A 205 17.28 -14.64 -19.87
N VAL A 206 17.85 -13.42 -19.67
CA VAL A 206 18.45 -12.64 -20.74
C VAL A 206 19.94 -12.45 -20.55
N ARG A 207 20.41 -11.89 -19.44
CA ARG A 207 21.80 -11.46 -19.26
C ARG A 207 22.72 -12.56 -18.79
N GLN A 208 22.36 -13.22 -17.70
CA GLN A 208 23.13 -14.31 -17.07
C GLN A 208 24.59 -13.91 -16.72
N GLN A 209 24.79 -12.65 -16.31
CA GLN A 209 26.12 -12.11 -15.99
C GLN A 209 26.51 -12.33 -14.52
N ARG A 210 25.51 -12.47 -13.63
CA ARG A 210 25.72 -12.72 -12.20
C ARG A 210 25.75 -14.20 -11.91
N ARG A 211 26.19 -14.57 -10.71
CA ARG A 211 26.10 -15.97 -10.23
C ARG A 211 24.62 -16.36 -10.11
N PRO A 212 24.17 -17.50 -10.66
CA PRO A 212 22.76 -17.90 -10.67
C PRO A 212 22.16 -17.99 -9.25
N VAL A 213 22.93 -18.47 -8.27
CA VAL A 213 22.48 -18.55 -6.87
C VAL A 213 22.16 -17.17 -6.31
N ILE A 214 23.00 -16.16 -6.56
CA ILE A 214 22.77 -14.79 -6.07
C ILE A 214 21.49 -14.21 -6.70
N THR A 215 21.30 -14.40 -8.01
CA THR A 215 20.08 -13.96 -8.70
C THR A 215 18.84 -14.65 -8.12
N GLY A 216 18.92 -15.96 -7.86
CA GLY A 216 17.84 -16.73 -7.27
C GLY A 216 17.51 -16.30 -5.85
N VAL A 217 18.52 -16.20 -4.98
CA VAL A 217 18.35 -15.73 -3.59
C VAL A 217 17.72 -14.33 -3.57
N THR A 218 18.19 -13.42 -4.42
CA THR A 218 17.62 -12.08 -4.53
C THR A 218 16.14 -12.12 -4.93
N LEU A 219 15.78 -12.94 -5.93
CA LEU A 219 14.40 -13.10 -6.36
C LEU A 219 13.51 -13.69 -5.26
N GLY A 220 13.99 -14.73 -4.55
CA GLY A 220 13.27 -15.33 -3.42
C GLY A 220 13.07 -14.35 -2.26
N LEU A 221 14.10 -13.53 -1.95
CA LEU A 221 14.00 -12.47 -0.94
C LEU A 221 12.97 -11.40 -1.34
N LEU A 222 13.00 -10.94 -2.61
CA LEU A 222 12.01 -9.98 -3.12
C LEU A 222 10.60 -10.56 -3.08
N THR A 223 10.43 -11.86 -3.35
CA THR A 223 9.14 -12.55 -3.21
C THR A 223 8.63 -12.51 -1.76
N ALA A 224 9.51 -12.78 -0.80
CA ALA A 224 9.15 -12.73 0.61
C ALA A 224 8.82 -11.30 1.07
N ILE A 225 9.60 -10.31 0.66
CA ILE A 225 9.33 -8.90 0.96
C ILE A 225 7.97 -8.48 0.38
N GLN A 226 7.69 -8.82 -0.89
CA GLN A 226 6.41 -8.47 -1.52
C GLN A 226 5.22 -9.14 -0.82
N PHE A 227 5.36 -10.39 -0.39
CA PHE A 227 4.31 -11.07 0.38
C PHE A 227 3.99 -10.33 1.69
N LEU A 228 5.01 -9.86 2.41
CA LEU A 228 4.85 -9.15 3.68
C LEU A 228 4.42 -7.68 3.52
N ILE A 229 4.60 -7.08 2.34
CA ILE A 229 4.06 -5.76 1.98
C ILE A 229 2.58 -5.88 1.57
N GLY A 230 2.28 -6.85 0.67
CA GLY A 230 0.94 -7.07 0.16
C GLY A 230 0.90 -8.31 -0.71
N SER A 231 0.28 -9.38 -0.18
CA SER A 231 0.15 -10.68 -0.86
C SER A 231 -0.63 -10.59 -2.17
N GLU A 232 -1.63 -9.71 -2.25
CA GLU A 232 -2.42 -9.50 -3.47
C GLU A 232 -1.56 -8.96 -4.62
N VAL A 233 -0.69 -7.98 -4.38
CA VAL A 233 0.23 -7.47 -5.40
C VAL A 233 1.20 -8.57 -5.85
N LEU A 234 1.64 -9.45 -4.94
CA LEU A 234 2.45 -10.60 -5.33
C LEU A 234 1.70 -11.52 -6.29
N VAL A 235 0.42 -11.82 -6.04
CA VAL A 235 -0.42 -12.64 -6.94
C VAL A 235 -0.56 -11.98 -8.31
N ILE A 236 -0.83 -10.67 -8.36
CA ILE A 236 -0.92 -9.89 -9.60
C ILE A 236 0.41 -9.96 -10.38
N VAL A 237 1.54 -9.82 -9.70
CA VAL A 237 2.88 -9.95 -10.31
C VAL A 237 3.10 -11.37 -10.84
N ILE A 238 2.75 -12.42 -10.08
CA ILE A 238 2.90 -13.82 -10.51
C ILE A 238 2.07 -14.09 -11.78
N ILE A 239 0.81 -13.64 -11.83
CA ILE A 239 -0.04 -13.77 -13.01
C ILE A 239 0.60 -13.05 -14.21
N SER A 240 1.09 -11.83 -13.99
CA SER A 240 1.69 -11.02 -15.05
C SER A 240 3.03 -11.61 -15.56
N VAL A 241 3.83 -12.17 -14.66
CA VAL A 241 5.05 -12.94 -15.02
C VAL A 241 4.68 -14.21 -15.78
N GLY A 242 3.60 -14.90 -15.38
CA GLY A 242 3.06 -16.06 -16.11
C GLY A 242 2.66 -15.69 -17.54
N ILE A 243 1.95 -14.58 -17.72
CA ILE A 243 1.60 -14.03 -19.05
C ILE A 243 2.88 -13.75 -19.86
N GLY A 244 3.84 -13.04 -19.27
CA GLY A 244 5.12 -12.76 -19.90
C GLY A 244 5.89 -14.02 -20.27
N ALA A 245 5.88 -15.04 -19.41
CA ALA A 245 6.51 -16.35 -19.67
C ALA A 245 5.86 -17.07 -20.85
N VAL A 246 4.53 -17.04 -20.97
CA VAL A 246 3.83 -17.60 -22.13
C VAL A 246 4.26 -16.89 -23.41
N LEU A 247 4.30 -15.55 -23.43
CA LEU A 247 4.73 -14.77 -24.59
C LEU A 247 6.18 -15.08 -24.99
N VAL A 248 7.08 -15.16 -24.01
CA VAL A 248 8.48 -15.53 -24.24
C VAL A 248 8.59 -16.98 -24.74
N THR A 249 7.83 -17.90 -24.19
CA THR A 249 7.82 -19.31 -24.63
C THR A 249 7.35 -19.43 -26.09
N LEU A 250 6.26 -18.75 -26.45
CA LEU A 250 5.77 -18.73 -27.84
C LEU A 250 6.83 -18.17 -28.81
N TYR A 251 7.58 -17.16 -28.37
CA TYR A 251 8.71 -16.66 -29.13
C TYR A 251 9.84 -17.70 -29.23
N CYS A 252 10.20 -18.34 -28.12
CA CYS A 252 11.28 -19.34 -28.07
C CYS A 252 10.98 -20.64 -28.83
N LEU A 253 9.69 -20.98 -29.04
CA LEU A 253 9.32 -22.11 -29.90
C LEU A 253 9.86 -21.97 -31.34
N ARG A 254 10.06 -20.73 -31.80
CA ARG A 254 10.66 -20.40 -33.09
C ARG A 254 12.19 -20.27 -33.05
N HIS A 255 12.78 -20.28 -31.84
CA HIS A 255 14.23 -20.08 -31.62
C HIS A 255 14.74 -21.01 -30.50
N PRO A 256 14.67 -22.35 -30.67
CA PRO A 256 14.97 -23.32 -29.63
C PRO A 256 16.44 -23.27 -29.14
N GLU A 257 17.35 -22.80 -29.97
CA GLU A 257 18.76 -22.61 -29.64
C GLU A 257 18.98 -21.65 -28.47
N LEU A 258 18.13 -20.62 -28.33
CA LEU A 258 18.19 -19.63 -27.23
C LEU A 258 17.88 -20.27 -25.87
N VAL A 259 16.98 -21.24 -25.86
CA VAL A 259 16.55 -21.92 -24.62
C VAL A 259 17.65 -22.84 -24.12
N ARG A 260 18.22 -23.67 -24.99
CA ARG A 260 19.20 -24.71 -24.63
C ARG A 260 20.42 -24.15 -23.89
N GLN A 261 20.90 -22.98 -24.31
CA GLN A 261 22.06 -22.32 -23.71
C GLN A 261 21.77 -21.74 -22.31
N ARG A 262 20.52 -21.42 -22.02
CA ARG A 262 20.12 -20.65 -20.82
C ARG A 262 19.46 -21.47 -19.71
N VAL A 263 19.02 -22.69 -20.03
CA VAL A 263 18.27 -23.55 -19.09
C VAL A 263 19.06 -23.90 -17.83
N ALA A 264 20.35 -24.21 -17.96
CA ALA A 264 21.16 -24.59 -16.79
C ALA A 264 21.25 -23.50 -15.76
N TYR A 265 21.50 -22.24 -16.17
CA TYR A 265 21.52 -21.09 -15.31
C TYR A 265 20.14 -20.86 -14.67
N ALA A 266 19.08 -20.86 -15.49
CA ALA A 266 17.70 -20.62 -15.04
C ALA A 266 17.28 -21.66 -13.99
N ARG A 267 17.59 -22.93 -14.19
CA ARG A 267 17.29 -24.00 -13.22
C ARG A 267 17.94 -23.74 -11.86
N VAL A 268 19.24 -23.44 -11.83
CA VAL A 268 19.95 -23.16 -10.56
C VAL A 268 19.37 -21.91 -9.88
N ALA A 269 19.13 -20.84 -10.63
CA ALA A 269 18.58 -19.61 -10.08
C ALA A 269 17.14 -19.78 -9.57
N LEU A 270 16.26 -20.47 -10.31
CA LEU A 270 14.88 -20.74 -9.85
C LEU A 270 14.84 -21.68 -8.65
N THR A 271 15.71 -22.70 -8.59
CA THR A 271 15.83 -23.55 -7.41
C THR A 271 16.27 -22.75 -6.18
N ALA A 272 17.27 -21.88 -6.32
CA ALA A 272 17.71 -21.01 -5.24
C ALA A 272 16.60 -20.03 -4.82
N ALA A 273 15.84 -19.46 -5.77
CA ALA A 273 14.70 -18.59 -5.49
C ALA A 273 13.60 -19.32 -4.72
N ALA A 274 13.23 -20.54 -5.17
CA ALA A 274 12.23 -21.37 -4.51
C ALA A 274 12.65 -21.75 -3.09
N ILE A 275 13.88 -22.19 -2.89
CA ILE A 275 14.39 -22.54 -1.55
C ILE A 275 14.34 -21.30 -0.64
N THR A 276 14.82 -20.14 -1.11
CA THR A 276 14.83 -18.90 -0.32
C THR A 276 13.40 -18.47 0.02
N ALA A 277 12.50 -18.47 -0.95
CA ALA A 277 11.10 -18.11 -0.72
C ALA A 277 10.42 -19.07 0.27
N VAL A 278 10.61 -20.39 0.12
CA VAL A 278 10.06 -21.39 1.04
C VAL A 278 10.61 -21.20 2.46
N VAL A 279 11.91 -21.03 2.62
CA VAL A 279 12.52 -20.83 3.95
C VAL A 279 11.98 -19.59 4.64
N LEU A 280 11.84 -18.48 3.91
CA LEU A 280 11.37 -17.21 4.49
C LEU A 280 9.86 -17.16 4.68
N LEU A 281 9.08 -17.82 3.82
CA LEU A 281 7.63 -17.76 3.81
C LEU A 281 6.94 -18.98 4.43
N ALA A 282 7.66 -20.06 4.78
CA ALA A 282 7.07 -21.26 5.36
C ALA A 282 6.19 -20.92 6.58
N TYR A 283 6.73 -20.18 7.54
CA TYR A 283 5.98 -19.76 8.72
C TYR A 283 4.87 -18.74 8.39
N PRO A 284 5.11 -17.62 7.68
CA PRO A 284 4.06 -16.68 7.31
C PRO A 284 2.90 -17.34 6.52
N VAL A 285 3.20 -18.17 5.54
CA VAL A 285 2.15 -18.86 4.73
C VAL A 285 1.38 -19.86 5.58
N TRP A 286 2.06 -20.68 6.38
CA TRP A 286 1.38 -21.57 7.33
C TRP A 286 0.49 -20.76 8.28
N PHE A 287 1.00 -19.63 8.80
CA PHE A 287 0.26 -18.78 9.72
C PHE A 287 -0.99 -18.17 9.06
N ALA A 288 -0.89 -17.74 7.81
CA ALA A 288 -2.02 -17.21 7.03
C ALA A 288 -3.11 -18.27 6.79
N LEU A 289 -2.72 -19.53 6.54
CA LEU A 289 -3.65 -20.60 6.15
C LEU A 289 -4.19 -21.44 7.30
N ALA A 290 -3.46 -21.55 8.41
CA ALA A 290 -3.76 -22.45 9.52
C ALA A 290 -3.47 -21.84 10.91
N GLY A 291 -2.99 -20.60 10.98
CA GLY A 291 -2.74 -19.91 12.25
C GLY A 291 -4.02 -19.48 12.97
N PRO A 292 -3.89 -18.92 14.19
CA PRO A 292 -5.02 -18.36 14.92
C PRO A 292 -5.79 -17.35 14.07
N ALA A 293 -7.12 -17.37 14.17
CA ALA A 293 -8.05 -16.49 13.45
C ALA A 293 -7.80 -16.43 11.91
N HIS A 294 -7.28 -17.51 11.29
CA HIS A 294 -7.16 -17.60 9.85
C HIS A 294 -8.54 -17.58 9.19
N LEU A 295 -8.61 -17.03 7.99
CA LEU A 295 -9.83 -16.99 7.19
C LEU A 295 -9.82 -18.09 6.12
N SER A 296 -10.97 -18.68 5.86
CA SER A 296 -11.17 -19.63 4.78
C SER A 296 -12.18 -19.07 3.78
N GLY A 297 -11.89 -19.22 2.49
CA GLY A 297 -12.75 -18.73 1.40
C GLY A 297 -12.56 -17.22 1.10
N SER A 298 -13.61 -16.60 0.60
CA SER A 298 -13.60 -15.17 0.31
C SER A 298 -13.53 -14.36 1.60
N ILE A 299 -12.52 -13.52 1.75
CA ILE A 299 -12.33 -12.65 2.92
C ILE A 299 -13.33 -11.48 2.98
N TRP A 300 -13.96 -11.17 1.86
CA TRP A 300 -14.92 -10.06 1.74
C TRP A 300 -16.38 -10.53 1.65
N GLY A 301 -16.65 -11.79 2.02
CA GLY A 301 -17.99 -12.41 1.93
C GLY A 301 -18.31 -12.99 0.55
N PRO A 302 -19.55 -13.45 0.32
CA PRO A 302 -19.89 -14.15 -0.90
C PRO A 302 -19.79 -13.21 -2.08
N THR A 303 -18.68 -13.22 -2.73
CA THR A 303 -18.49 -13.10 -4.12
C THR A 303 -18.31 -11.82 -4.79
N SER A 304 -18.86 -10.77 -4.48
CA SER A 304 -19.14 -10.13 -5.78
C SER A 304 -18.59 -8.76 -5.91
N LEU A 305 -18.54 -8.03 -4.86
CA LEU A 305 -18.18 -6.61 -4.94
C LEU A 305 -16.74 -6.40 -5.43
N ILE A 306 -15.81 -7.23 -4.98
CA ILE A 306 -14.40 -7.13 -5.38
C ILE A 306 -14.18 -7.61 -6.80
N SER A 307 -14.80 -8.72 -7.19
CA SER A 307 -14.74 -9.22 -8.56
C SER A 307 -15.38 -8.25 -9.58
N TYR A 308 -16.31 -7.42 -9.12
CA TYR A 308 -16.94 -6.38 -9.91
C TYR A 308 -16.14 -5.06 -9.92
N GLY A 309 -15.22 -4.85 -9.00
CA GLY A 309 -14.39 -3.66 -8.90
C GLY A 309 -13.41 -3.52 -10.08
N GLY A 310 -13.91 -3.05 -11.23
CA GLY A 310 -13.15 -2.94 -12.47
C GLY A 310 -13.06 -1.52 -13.01
N ASN A 311 -12.13 -1.35 -13.93
CA ASN A 311 -11.86 -0.07 -14.59
C ASN A 311 -12.74 0.15 -15.82
N ASN A 312 -13.02 1.40 -16.12
CA ASN A 312 -13.71 1.80 -17.34
C ASN A 312 -12.70 2.22 -18.42
N LEU A 313 -12.80 1.62 -19.61
CA LEU A 313 -11.87 1.89 -20.72
C LEU A 313 -11.80 3.39 -21.11
N LYS A 314 -12.92 4.12 -21.03
CA LYS A 314 -12.96 5.56 -21.34
C LYS A 314 -12.08 6.37 -20.38
N GLN A 315 -11.99 5.97 -19.13
CA GLN A 315 -11.22 6.69 -18.09
C GLN A 315 -9.70 6.57 -18.26
N TYR A 316 -9.22 5.67 -19.11
CA TYR A 316 -7.80 5.63 -19.48
C TYR A 316 -7.39 6.83 -20.33
N LEU A 317 -8.27 7.32 -21.19
CA LEU A 317 -7.96 8.40 -22.12
C LEU A 317 -8.58 9.74 -21.75
N LEU A 318 -9.74 9.72 -21.10
CA LEU A 318 -10.47 10.92 -20.69
C LEU A 318 -10.29 11.16 -19.19
N PRO A 319 -9.94 12.38 -18.79
CA PRO A 319 -9.88 12.73 -17.40
C PRO A 319 -11.27 12.58 -16.79
N ALA A 320 -11.38 11.73 -15.79
CA ALA A 320 -12.63 11.53 -15.06
C ALA A 320 -12.33 11.74 -13.57
N HIS A 321 -13.12 12.57 -12.94
CA HIS A 321 -13.12 12.69 -11.50
C HIS A 321 -14.02 11.58 -10.96
N VAL A 322 -13.44 10.65 -10.26
CA VAL A 322 -14.18 9.58 -9.59
C VAL A 322 -14.57 10.13 -8.24
N ALA A 323 -15.87 10.08 -7.94
CA ALA A 323 -16.27 10.21 -6.54
C ALA A 323 -15.54 9.10 -5.75
N PRO A 324 -14.89 9.44 -4.64
CA PRO A 324 -14.19 8.43 -3.85
C PRO A 324 -15.16 7.29 -3.55
N THR A 325 -14.71 6.08 -3.79
CA THR A 325 -15.47 4.85 -3.50
C THR A 325 -15.67 4.62 -2.00
N ILE A 326 -15.05 5.45 -1.17
CA ILE A 326 -15.34 5.49 0.24
C ILE A 326 -16.74 6.06 0.38
N SER A 327 -17.61 5.13 0.19
CA SER A 327 -18.97 5.06 0.62
C SER A 327 -19.81 6.33 0.45
N GLU A 328 -21.03 6.10 0.10
CA GLU A 328 -22.21 6.95 0.33
C GLU A 328 -22.09 7.76 1.64
N VAL A 329 -21.44 7.21 2.66
CA VAL A 329 -21.14 7.80 3.95
C VAL A 329 -20.23 9.04 3.83
N SER A 330 -19.09 8.96 3.15
CA SER A 330 -18.20 10.13 2.94
C SER A 330 -18.87 11.25 2.12
N ARG A 331 -19.71 10.88 1.15
CA ARG A 331 -20.49 11.86 0.36
C ARG A 331 -21.59 12.54 1.20
N ARG A 332 -22.28 11.76 2.06
CA ARG A 332 -23.33 12.29 2.93
C ARG A 332 -22.83 13.28 3.97
N PHE A 333 -21.60 13.09 4.46
CA PHE A 333 -21.07 13.83 5.60
C PHE A 333 -19.93 14.80 5.25
N GLY A 334 -19.73 15.12 3.97
CA GLY A 334 -18.86 16.22 3.53
C GLY A 334 -17.36 16.01 3.76
N GLY A 335 -16.91 14.76 3.99
CA GLY A 335 -15.52 14.46 4.23
C GLY A 335 -14.60 14.62 3.01
N TYR A 336 -15.17 14.61 1.79
CA TYR A 336 -14.43 14.82 0.53
C TYR A 336 -15.04 16.00 -0.23
N GLN A 337 -14.37 17.12 -0.20
CA GLN A 337 -14.85 18.35 -0.86
C GLN A 337 -14.39 18.49 -2.31
N ALA A 338 -13.41 17.70 -2.76
CA ALA A 338 -12.91 17.77 -4.13
C ALA A 338 -13.05 16.42 -4.84
N PRO A 339 -13.45 16.43 -6.13
CA PRO A 339 -13.40 15.22 -6.95
C PRO A 339 -11.95 14.75 -7.07
N ILE A 340 -11.71 13.48 -6.73
CA ILE A 340 -10.37 12.87 -6.82
C ILE A 340 -10.11 12.48 -8.27
N PRO A 341 -8.92 12.78 -8.82
CA PRO A 341 -8.52 12.29 -10.12
C PRO A 341 -8.56 10.76 -10.20
N SER A 342 -8.97 10.21 -11.35
CA SER A 342 -8.98 8.76 -11.53
C SER A 342 -7.56 8.19 -11.61
N GLY A 343 -7.25 7.19 -10.80
CA GLY A 343 -6.01 6.42 -10.90
C GLY A 343 -5.82 5.68 -12.22
N GLN A 344 -6.85 5.63 -13.06
CA GLN A 344 -6.86 4.98 -14.38
C GLN A 344 -6.33 5.88 -15.50
N TYR A 345 -6.24 7.19 -15.30
CA TYR A 345 -5.95 8.14 -16.34
C TYR A 345 -4.51 8.00 -16.90
N PHE A 346 -4.41 7.49 -18.10
CA PHE A 346 -3.16 7.37 -18.85
C PHE A 346 -2.81 8.66 -19.60
N GLY A 347 -3.83 9.37 -20.02
CA GLY A 347 -3.70 10.54 -20.89
C GLY A 347 -3.41 10.21 -22.35
N LEU A 348 -3.98 11.01 -23.25
CA LEU A 348 -3.82 10.82 -24.69
C LEU A 348 -2.34 10.94 -25.11
N GLY A 349 -1.60 11.86 -24.50
CA GLY A 349 -0.19 12.09 -24.84
C GLY A 349 0.69 10.86 -24.60
N LEU A 350 0.58 10.23 -23.42
CA LEU A 350 1.29 8.99 -23.13
C LEU A 350 0.87 7.89 -24.09
N PHE A 351 -0.42 7.69 -24.30
CA PHE A 351 -0.94 6.67 -25.21
C PHE A 351 -0.37 6.82 -26.63
N VAL A 352 -0.39 8.04 -27.19
CA VAL A 352 0.15 8.32 -28.53
C VAL A 352 1.67 8.06 -28.57
N VAL A 353 2.44 8.52 -27.58
CA VAL A 353 3.90 8.29 -27.53
C VAL A 353 4.22 6.79 -27.48
N LEU A 354 3.46 6.00 -26.70
CA LEU A 354 3.69 4.55 -26.61
C LEU A 354 3.36 3.84 -27.93
N ILE A 355 2.24 4.16 -28.58
CA ILE A 355 1.84 3.52 -29.84
C ILE A 355 2.77 3.92 -30.97
N VAL A 356 3.04 5.23 -31.16
CA VAL A 356 3.96 5.71 -32.21
C VAL A 356 5.35 5.15 -31.97
N GLY A 357 5.86 5.17 -30.72
CA GLY A 357 7.14 4.60 -30.39
C GLY A 357 7.24 3.10 -30.67
N LEU A 358 6.21 2.33 -30.35
CA LEU A 358 6.14 0.89 -30.71
C LEU A 358 6.21 0.66 -32.21
N LEU A 359 5.51 1.47 -33.01
CA LEU A 359 5.48 1.35 -34.46
C LEU A 359 6.81 1.79 -35.12
N VAL A 360 7.40 2.88 -34.66
CA VAL A 360 8.67 3.42 -35.17
C VAL A 360 9.84 2.46 -34.84
N TRP A 361 9.92 2.02 -33.58
CA TRP A 361 10.98 1.11 -33.13
C TRP A 361 10.51 -0.34 -33.02
N ARG A 362 9.67 -0.77 -33.94
CA ARG A 362 9.06 -2.12 -33.99
C ARG A 362 10.05 -3.29 -33.97
N ARG A 363 11.33 -3.04 -34.21
CA ARG A 363 12.40 -4.05 -34.13
C ARG A 363 12.86 -4.31 -32.69
N ASP A 364 12.56 -3.43 -31.75
CA ASP A 364 12.88 -3.64 -30.34
C ASP A 364 11.87 -4.60 -29.68
N ARG A 365 12.32 -5.80 -29.36
CA ARG A 365 11.50 -6.87 -28.77
C ARG A 365 10.97 -6.50 -27.37
N ARG A 366 11.69 -5.62 -26.64
CA ARG A 366 11.28 -5.16 -25.31
C ARG A 366 9.98 -4.37 -25.40
N LEU A 367 9.85 -3.49 -26.39
CA LEU A 367 8.63 -2.71 -26.62
C LEU A 367 7.42 -3.61 -26.89
N TRP A 368 7.61 -4.71 -27.67
CA TRP A 368 6.55 -5.66 -27.93
C TRP A 368 6.17 -6.48 -26.69
N LEU A 369 7.16 -6.95 -25.91
CA LEU A 369 6.89 -7.72 -24.71
C LEU A 369 6.08 -6.90 -23.70
N PHE A 370 6.56 -5.69 -23.36
CA PHE A 370 5.85 -4.83 -22.41
C PHE A 370 4.57 -4.24 -22.99
N GLY A 371 4.51 -3.95 -24.29
CA GLY A 371 3.29 -3.54 -24.98
C GLY A 371 2.20 -4.61 -24.93
N LEU A 372 2.55 -5.88 -25.13
CA LEU A 372 1.59 -7.00 -25.00
C LEU A 372 1.18 -7.24 -23.55
N VAL A 373 2.11 -7.15 -22.61
CA VAL A 373 1.77 -7.23 -21.17
C VAL A 373 0.78 -6.10 -20.79
N ALA A 374 1.01 -4.86 -21.22
CA ALA A 374 0.09 -3.76 -21.01
C ALA A 374 -1.27 -4.02 -21.67
N ALA A 375 -1.27 -4.47 -22.94
CA ALA A 375 -2.48 -4.78 -23.70
C ALA A 375 -3.33 -5.90 -23.06
N ILE A 376 -2.72 -6.82 -22.32
CA ILE A 376 -3.42 -7.88 -21.59
C ILE A 376 -3.84 -7.41 -20.19
N SER A 377 -3.02 -6.61 -19.51
CA SER A 377 -3.35 -6.12 -18.16
C SER A 377 -4.52 -5.14 -18.14
N VAL A 378 -4.75 -4.37 -19.21
CA VAL A 378 -5.91 -3.48 -19.34
C VAL A 378 -7.23 -4.27 -19.26
N PRO A 379 -7.54 -5.25 -20.12
CA PRO A 379 -8.78 -6.03 -20.00
C PRO A 379 -8.82 -6.90 -18.70
N MET A 380 -7.68 -7.27 -18.11
CA MET A 380 -7.68 -7.87 -16.77
C MET A 380 -8.19 -6.89 -15.72
N SER A 381 -7.81 -5.62 -15.80
CA SER A 381 -8.22 -4.58 -14.86
C SER A 381 -9.70 -4.20 -14.94
N MET A 382 -10.39 -4.57 -16.02
CA MET A 382 -11.80 -4.22 -16.23
C MET A 382 -12.79 -5.05 -15.37
N GLY A 383 -12.33 -6.14 -14.77
CA GLY A 383 -13.16 -6.97 -13.90
C GLY A 383 -14.37 -7.58 -14.60
N LEU A 384 -15.48 -7.75 -13.87
CA LEU A 384 -16.75 -8.30 -14.40
C LEU A 384 -17.81 -7.24 -14.72
N GLN A 385 -17.57 -5.97 -14.41
CA GLN A 385 -18.55 -4.89 -14.60
C GLN A 385 -18.81 -4.55 -16.07
N PHE A 386 -17.89 -4.93 -16.95
CA PHE A 386 -18.03 -4.63 -18.37
C PHE A 386 -19.10 -5.53 -18.98
N HIS A 387 -20.11 -4.92 -19.66
CA HIS A 387 -21.12 -5.66 -20.41
C HIS A 387 -20.47 -6.38 -21.60
N GLY A 388 -20.07 -7.62 -21.41
CA GLY A 388 -19.40 -8.41 -22.42
C GLY A 388 -18.39 -9.39 -21.83
N TRP A 389 -17.59 -9.98 -22.72
CA TRP A 389 -16.53 -10.89 -22.34
C TRP A 389 -15.31 -10.10 -21.90
N THR A 390 -14.80 -10.38 -20.67
CA THR A 390 -13.54 -9.84 -20.16
C THR A 390 -12.57 -10.98 -19.84
N LEU A 391 -11.27 -10.70 -19.95
CA LEU A 391 -10.24 -11.69 -19.67
C LEU A 391 -10.26 -12.15 -18.21
N TRP A 392 -10.74 -11.31 -17.29
CA TRP A 392 -10.89 -11.63 -15.88
C TRP A 392 -11.77 -12.86 -15.64
N ARG A 393 -12.76 -13.13 -16.49
CA ARG A 393 -13.64 -14.31 -16.39
C ARG A 393 -12.90 -15.65 -16.40
N LEU A 394 -11.71 -15.70 -17.00
CA LEU A 394 -10.88 -16.90 -17.02
C LEU A 394 -10.22 -17.15 -15.66
N PHE A 395 -9.98 -16.10 -14.89
CA PHE A 395 -9.22 -16.16 -13.65
C PHE A 395 -10.09 -16.17 -12.40
N VAL A 396 -11.27 -15.55 -12.42
CA VAL A 396 -12.14 -15.39 -11.25
C VAL A 396 -12.53 -16.73 -10.58
N ARG A 397 -12.52 -17.82 -11.34
CA ARG A 397 -12.85 -19.17 -10.83
C ARG A 397 -11.67 -19.92 -10.21
N LEU A 398 -10.46 -19.39 -10.31
CA LEU A 398 -9.30 -19.98 -9.68
C LEU A 398 -9.32 -19.69 -8.17
N PRO A 399 -8.84 -20.62 -7.33
CA PRO A 399 -8.74 -20.38 -5.89
C PRO A 399 -8.01 -19.08 -5.55
N LEU A 400 -8.48 -18.37 -4.54
CA LEU A 400 -7.97 -17.08 -4.05
C LEU A 400 -8.20 -15.88 -4.98
N MET A 401 -8.66 -16.08 -6.22
CA MET A 401 -8.91 -14.96 -7.15
C MET A 401 -10.15 -14.14 -6.74
N GLU A 402 -11.05 -14.70 -5.94
CA GLU A 402 -12.13 -13.96 -5.32
C GLU A 402 -11.66 -12.84 -4.39
N ASN A 403 -10.40 -12.89 -3.95
CA ASN A 403 -9.80 -11.90 -3.05
C ASN A 403 -8.92 -10.86 -3.79
N VAL A 404 -8.81 -10.94 -5.12
CA VAL A 404 -8.01 -10.03 -5.94
C VAL A 404 -8.92 -8.99 -6.59
N ILE A 405 -8.61 -7.72 -6.38
CA ILE A 405 -9.35 -6.61 -7.01
C ILE A 405 -8.82 -6.38 -8.42
N PRO A 406 -9.63 -6.58 -9.47
CA PRO A 406 -9.15 -6.48 -10.87
C PRO A 406 -8.52 -5.14 -11.23
N SER A 407 -9.07 -4.03 -10.74
CA SER A 407 -8.55 -2.68 -11.03
C SER A 407 -7.07 -2.51 -10.66
N ARG A 408 -6.55 -3.31 -9.74
CA ARG A 408 -5.15 -3.26 -9.30
C ARG A 408 -4.14 -3.76 -10.35
N PHE A 409 -4.59 -4.42 -11.43
CA PHE A 409 -3.74 -4.69 -12.60
C PHE A 409 -3.22 -3.43 -13.30
N LEU A 410 -3.76 -2.25 -12.99
CA LEU A 410 -3.19 -0.97 -13.39
C LEU A 410 -1.72 -0.80 -12.98
N LEU A 411 -1.30 -1.36 -11.85
CA LEU A 411 0.09 -1.34 -11.43
C LEU A 411 1.00 -1.94 -12.50
N ILE A 412 0.59 -3.07 -13.10
CA ILE A 412 1.34 -3.74 -14.17
C ILE A 412 1.27 -2.94 -15.48
N THR A 413 0.11 -2.33 -15.75
CA THR A 413 -0.04 -1.47 -16.93
C THR A 413 0.92 -0.28 -16.86
N TYR A 414 1.02 0.39 -15.70
CA TYR A 414 1.96 1.50 -15.51
C TYR A 414 3.43 1.03 -15.47
N LEU A 415 3.73 -0.15 -14.92
CA LEU A 415 5.06 -0.74 -14.99
C LEU A 415 5.49 -0.94 -16.43
N ALA A 416 4.64 -1.55 -17.26
CA ALA A 416 4.92 -1.80 -18.66
C ALA A 416 5.04 -0.49 -19.45
N ALA A 417 4.15 0.46 -19.24
CA ALA A 417 4.18 1.79 -19.87
C ALA A 417 5.45 2.57 -19.51
N ALA A 418 5.89 2.52 -18.26
CA ALA A 418 7.10 3.18 -17.79
C ALA A 418 8.38 2.60 -18.44
N VAL A 419 8.42 1.26 -18.59
CA VAL A 419 9.50 0.61 -19.33
C VAL A 419 9.49 1.05 -20.79
N MET A 420 8.33 1.00 -21.45
CA MET A 420 8.21 1.43 -22.85
C MET A 420 8.60 2.89 -23.00
N LEU A 421 8.11 3.79 -22.17
CA LEU A 421 8.42 5.22 -22.22
C LEU A 421 9.92 5.46 -22.06
N GLY A 422 10.57 4.84 -21.06
CA GLY A 422 12.01 4.96 -20.88
C GLY A 422 12.82 4.52 -22.10
N VAL A 423 12.45 3.38 -22.71
CA VAL A 423 13.10 2.87 -23.93
C VAL A 423 12.84 3.78 -25.13
N ILE A 424 11.61 4.26 -25.32
CA ILE A 424 11.23 5.17 -26.42
C ILE A 424 11.98 6.50 -26.32
N VAL A 425 12.07 7.09 -25.13
CA VAL A 425 12.80 8.34 -24.87
C VAL A 425 14.30 8.17 -25.15
N ASP A 426 14.91 7.03 -24.74
CA ASP A 426 16.31 6.73 -25.06
C ASP A 426 16.53 6.56 -26.58
N HIS A 427 15.63 5.87 -27.24
CA HIS A 427 15.71 5.72 -28.71
C HIS A 427 15.56 7.06 -29.44
N GLY A 428 14.65 7.92 -29.01
CA GLY A 428 14.47 9.27 -29.54
C GLY A 428 15.72 10.12 -29.40
N TYR A 429 16.31 10.12 -28.18
CA TYR A 429 17.59 10.75 -27.90
C TYR A 429 18.69 10.26 -28.84
N GLN A 430 18.85 8.96 -28.97
CA GLN A 430 19.88 8.33 -29.78
C GLN A 430 19.71 8.60 -31.28
N ALA A 431 18.48 8.52 -31.78
CA ALA A 431 18.18 8.74 -33.19
C ALA A 431 18.53 10.16 -33.66
N VAL A 432 18.08 11.17 -32.89
CA VAL A 432 18.34 12.58 -33.25
C VAL A 432 19.83 12.93 -33.05
N ARG A 433 20.46 12.40 -32.00
CA ARG A 433 21.89 12.58 -31.77
C ARG A 433 22.71 12.03 -32.94
N ARG A 434 22.46 10.78 -33.40
CA ARG A 434 23.17 10.18 -34.54
C ARG A 434 22.94 10.95 -35.83
N TRP A 435 21.68 11.31 -36.12
CA TRP A 435 21.35 12.11 -37.28
C TRP A 435 22.12 13.45 -37.32
N ARG A 436 22.26 14.13 -36.19
CA ARG A 436 23.05 15.36 -36.08
C ARG A 436 24.56 15.10 -36.24
N GLU A 437 25.09 14.06 -35.63
CA GLU A 437 26.50 13.67 -35.78
C GLU A 437 26.85 13.40 -37.26
N GLU A 438 25.99 12.74 -37.99
CA GLU A 438 26.13 12.49 -39.44
C GLU A 438 26.02 13.78 -40.28
N ALA A 439 25.07 14.64 -39.94
CA ALA A 439 24.87 15.90 -40.65
C ALA A 439 26.04 16.89 -40.48
N VAL A 440 26.67 16.93 -39.32
CA VAL A 440 27.82 17.79 -39.00
C VAL A 440 29.13 17.18 -39.51
N GLY A 441 29.30 15.82 -39.41
CA GLY A 441 30.48 15.12 -39.87
C GLY A 441 30.74 15.21 -41.39
N GLY A 442 29.71 15.63 -42.15
CA GLY A 442 29.82 15.89 -43.60
C GLY A 442 30.21 17.33 -43.95
N ARG A 443 30.23 18.27 -43.00
CA ARG A 443 30.45 19.70 -43.31
C ARG A 443 31.76 20.33 -42.87
N ASP A 444 32.38 19.89 -41.79
CA ASP A 444 33.65 20.51 -41.35
C ASP A 444 34.44 19.57 -40.42
N ARG A 445 35.68 19.28 -40.79
CA ARG A 445 36.64 18.48 -39.98
C ARG A 445 37.51 19.37 -39.08
N SER A 446 37.26 20.71 -39.03
CA SER A 446 38.16 21.66 -38.40
C SER A 446 37.96 21.84 -36.90
N ASP A 447 36.82 21.44 -36.32
CA ASP A 447 36.62 21.55 -34.85
C ASP A 447 35.85 20.31 -34.27
N PRO A 448 36.57 19.34 -33.73
CA PRO A 448 35.96 18.10 -33.20
C PRO A 448 35.12 18.28 -31.95
N GLY A 449 35.18 19.41 -31.29
CA GLY A 449 34.55 19.64 -29.97
C GLY A 449 33.10 20.15 -30.00
N THR A 450 32.81 21.05 -30.91
CA THR A 450 31.49 21.77 -30.94
C THR A 450 30.39 20.95 -31.54
N GLY A 451 30.62 20.20 -32.60
CA GLY A 451 29.62 19.37 -33.27
C GLY A 451 29.06 18.22 -32.38
N GLY A 452 29.92 17.66 -31.53
CA GLY A 452 29.49 16.62 -30.59
C GLY A 452 28.62 17.13 -29.42
N ALA A 453 28.81 18.41 -29.01
CA ALA A 453 27.96 19.04 -28.02
C ALA A 453 26.57 19.34 -28.58
N GLU A 454 26.49 19.94 -29.77
CA GLU A 454 25.22 20.26 -30.44
C GLU A 454 24.37 19.01 -30.70
N ALA A 455 24.98 17.92 -31.15
CA ALA A 455 24.28 16.65 -31.37
C ALA A 455 23.68 16.08 -30.06
N ARG A 456 24.40 16.21 -28.94
CA ARG A 456 23.91 15.80 -27.61
C ARG A 456 22.73 16.67 -27.15
N TRP A 457 22.80 17.98 -27.36
CA TRP A 457 21.71 18.90 -27.03
C TRP A 457 20.46 18.63 -27.88
N ALA A 458 20.61 18.42 -29.17
CA ALA A 458 19.50 18.08 -30.08
C ALA A 458 18.84 16.75 -29.67
N GLY A 459 19.62 15.74 -29.34
CA GLY A 459 19.10 14.49 -28.79
C GLY A 459 18.35 14.68 -27.47
N ALA A 460 18.93 15.47 -26.55
CA ALA A 460 18.30 15.77 -25.28
C ALA A 460 16.96 16.51 -25.43
N ALA A 461 16.89 17.46 -26.38
CA ALA A 461 15.66 18.17 -26.69
C ALA A 461 14.57 17.21 -27.25
N ALA A 462 14.94 16.28 -28.13
CA ALA A 462 14.00 15.27 -28.63
C ALA A 462 13.50 14.33 -27.52
N GLY A 463 14.38 13.86 -26.66
CA GLY A 463 14.00 13.05 -25.51
C GLY A 463 13.10 13.82 -24.53
N ALA A 464 13.42 15.07 -24.24
CA ALA A 464 12.60 15.94 -23.39
C ALA A 464 11.22 16.23 -23.99
N LEU A 465 11.13 16.42 -25.32
CA LEU A 465 9.85 16.59 -26.01
C LEU A 465 8.97 15.35 -25.87
N LEU A 466 9.51 14.15 -26.12
CA LEU A 466 8.77 12.89 -25.94
C LEU A 466 8.29 12.71 -24.50
N ALA A 467 9.14 13.02 -23.52
CA ALA A 467 8.79 12.98 -22.12
C ALA A 467 7.69 13.99 -21.77
N ALA A 468 7.79 15.23 -22.28
CA ALA A 468 6.79 16.26 -22.05
C ALA A 468 5.43 15.90 -22.68
N LEU A 469 5.41 15.41 -23.92
CA LEU A 469 4.17 14.95 -24.56
C LEU A 469 3.49 13.84 -23.77
N ALA A 470 4.27 12.92 -23.16
CA ALA A 470 3.73 11.83 -22.37
C ALA A 470 3.27 12.26 -20.97
N LEU A 471 4.05 13.10 -20.26
CA LEU A 471 3.86 13.34 -18.83
C LEU A 471 3.11 14.64 -18.50
N VAL A 472 3.20 15.67 -19.34
CA VAL A 472 2.55 16.97 -19.04
C VAL A 472 1.03 16.84 -18.90
N PRO A 473 0.30 16.10 -19.76
CA PRO A 473 -1.14 15.91 -19.57
C PRO A 473 -1.51 15.24 -18.24
N ILE A 474 -0.68 14.27 -17.80
CA ILE A 474 -0.86 13.59 -16.51
C ILE A 474 -0.56 14.56 -15.36
N ALA A 475 0.54 15.28 -15.43
CA ALA A 475 0.93 16.26 -14.42
C ALA A 475 -0.09 17.38 -14.28
N ALA A 476 -0.61 17.91 -15.41
CA ALA A 476 -1.64 18.93 -15.40
C ALA A 476 -2.95 18.46 -14.75
N TYR A 477 -3.31 17.18 -14.95
CA TYR A 477 -4.50 16.58 -14.34
C TYR A 477 -4.41 16.50 -12.81
N PHE A 478 -3.19 16.32 -12.24
CA PHE A 478 -2.98 16.27 -10.81
C PHE A 478 -2.58 17.62 -10.18
N ALA A 479 -2.24 18.62 -10.99
CA ALA A 479 -1.65 19.88 -10.50
C ALA A 479 -2.55 20.62 -9.49
N GLU A 480 -3.87 20.56 -9.67
CA GLU A 480 -4.83 21.23 -8.77
C GLU A 480 -4.88 20.57 -7.37
N GLY A 481 -4.49 19.30 -7.26
CA GLY A 481 -4.50 18.54 -6.00
C GLY A 481 -3.16 18.50 -5.27
N ILE A 482 -2.09 19.09 -5.81
CA ILE A 482 -0.74 19.04 -5.23
C ILE A 482 -0.36 20.42 -4.66
N PRO A 483 0.19 20.49 -3.43
CA PRO A 483 0.43 19.42 -2.45
C PRO A 483 -0.88 18.83 -1.90
N PHE A 484 -0.88 17.52 -1.62
CA PHE A 484 -2.05 16.87 -1.06
C PHE A 484 -2.47 17.49 0.27
N THR A 485 -3.78 17.47 0.53
CA THR A 485 -4.33 18.03 1.77
C THR A 485 -3.85 17.23 2.98
N ALA A 486 -3.54 17.94 4.06
CA ALA A 486 -3.28 17.35 5.36
C ALA A 486 -4.51 17.49 6.23
N THR A 487 -5.00 16.38 6.78
CA THR A 487 -6.14 16.33 7.66
C THR A 487 -5.66 16.06 9.08
N PRO A 488 -5.98 16.92 10.07
CA PRO A 488 -5.67 16.64 11.47
C PRO A 488 -6.33 15.34 11.93
N VAL A 489 -5.56 14.53 12.64
CA VAL A 489 -6.08 13.33 13.30
C VAL A 489 -6.86 13.78 14.54
N VAL A 490 -8.15 13.51 14.54
CA VAL A 490 -9.01 13.84 15.69
C VAL A 490 -8.86 12.75 16.74
N LEU A 491 -8.36 13.13 17.91
CA LEU A 491 -8.23 12.26 19.08
C LEU A 491 -9.15 12.78 20.19
N PRO A 492 -10.28 12.09 20.48
CA PRO A 492 -11.19 12.53 21.54
C PRO A 492 -10.49 12.61 22.89
N GLN A 493 -10.91 13.57 23.73
CA GLN A 493 -10.21 13.90 24.96
C GLN A 493 -10.12 12.70 25.91
N TRP A 494 -11.15 11.87 25.99
CA TRP A 494 -11.14 10.66 26.82
C TRP A 494 -9.98 9.71 26.45
N TYR A 495 -9.74 9.50 25.16
CA TYR A 495 -8.63 8.68 24.66
C TYR A 495 -7.27 9.34 24.83
N ARG A 496 -7.23 10.63 25.04
CA ARG A 496 -6.00 11.38 25.32
C ARG A 496 -5.65 11.43 26.81
N SER A 497 -6.65 11.53 27.67
CA SER A 497 -6.44 11.80 29.10
C SER A 497 -6.76 10.63 30.03
N VAL A 498 -7.66 9.72 29.64
CA VAL A 498 -8.10 8.60 30.49
C VAL A 498 -7.52 7.27 30.04
N ALA A 499 -7.60 6.96 28.75
CA ALA A 499 -7.16 5.67 28.21
C ALA A 499 -5.70 5.34 28.52
N PRO A 500 -4.71 6.27 28.42
CA PRO A 500 -3.32 5.99 28.75
C PRO A 500 -3.06 5.60 30.22
N HIS A 501 -3.99 5.93 31.10
CA HIS A 501 -3.89 5.66 32.54
C HIS A 501 -4.71 4.46 32.99
N LEU A 502 -5.30 3.72 32.06
CA LEU A 502 -6.03 2.49 32.38
C LEU A 502 -5.06 1.44 32.91
N THR A 503 -5.36 0.90 34.08
CA THR A 503 -4.57 -0.16 34.73
C THR A 503 -5.30 -1.49 34.63
N GLY A 504 -4.59 -2.53 34.18
CA GLY A 504 -5.16 -3.85 34.02
C GLY A 504 -5.63 -4.12 32.58
N ARG A 505 -6.31 -5.25 32.42
CA ARG A 505 -6.85 -5.65 31.12
C ARG A 505 -8.26 -5.08 30.92
N HIS A 506 -8.38 -4.14 30.01
CA HIS A 506 -9.66 -3.58 29.62
C HIS A 506 -10.05 -4.00 28.20
N VAL A 507 -11.31 -4.32 28.02
CA VAL A 507 -11.93 -4.53 26.71
C VAL A 507 -12.93 -3.41 26.51
N ILE A 508 -12.71 -2.58 25.51
CA ILE A 508 -13.51 -1.40 25.21
C ILE A 508 -14.37 -1.67 23.97
N LEU A 509 -15.65 -1.40 24.09
CA LEU A 509 -16.53 -1.16 22.97
C LEU A 509 -16.56 0.35 22.72
N SER A 510 -15.87 0.79 21.66
CA SER A 510 -15.88 2.20 21.23
C SER A 510 -17.01 2.46 20.25
N PHE A 511 -17.61 3.64 20.32
CA PHE A 511 -18.52 4.14 19.29
C PHE A 511 -17.88 5.37 18.59
N PRO A 512 -17.96 5.44 17.25
CA PRO A 512 -18.38 4.37 16.34
C PRO A 512 -17.54 3.11 16.50
N VAL A 513 -18.17 1.95 16.30
CA VAL A 513 -17.42 0.68 16.32
C VAL A 513 -16.54 0.61 15.08
N PRO A 514 -15.26 0.30 15.21
CA PRO A 514 -14.29 0.38 14.10
C PRO A 514 -14.41 -0.80 13.13
N PHE A 515 -15.58 -1.00 12.53
CA PHE A 515 -15.75 -1.92 11.38
C PHE A 515 -15.55 -1.19 10.06
N GLU A 516 -16.32 -0.12 9.82
CA GLU A 516 -16.23 0.73 8.64
C GLU A 516 -15.67 2.12 8.98
N LEU A 517 -15.98 2.63 10.19
CA LEU A 517 -15.53 3.90 10.73
C LEU A 517 -14.36 3.63 11.68
N GLN A 518 -13.13 3.85 11.23
CA GLN A 518 -11.94 3.20 11.79
C GLN A 518 -11.09 4.10 12.69
N SER A 519 -11.52 5.34 13.01
CA SER A 519 -10.70 6.28 13.79
C SER A 519 -10.30 5.76 15.17
N ALA A 520 -11.13 4.91 15.80
CA ALA A 520 -10.78 4.27 17.07
C ALA A 520 -9.52 3.41 17.02
N MET A 521 -9.14 2.91 15.84
CA MET A 521 -7.87 2.19 15.65
C MET A 521 -6.67 3.13 15.80
N THR A 522 -6.74 4.34 15.24
CA THR A 522 -5.70 5.35 15.48
C THR A 522 -5.63 5.75 16.95
N TRP A 523 -6.78 5.90 17.63
CA TRP A 523 -6.78 6.24 19.05
C TRP A 523 -6.05 5.19 19.89
N GLN A 524 -6.33 3.90 19.65
CA GLN A 524 -5.63 2.81 20.31
C GLN A 524 -4.13 2.77 19.97
N ALA A 525 -3.78 3.01 18.69
CA ALA A 525 -2.39 3.02 18.26
C ALA A 525 -1.58 4.16 18.92
N VAL A 526 -2.15 5.37 19.00
CA VAL A 526 -1.53 6.53 19.64
C VAL A 526 -1.42 6.34 21.14
N ASP A 527 -2.40 5.67 21.74
CA ASP A 527 -2.44 5.34 23.16
C ASP A 527 -1.51 4.16 23.55
N GLY A 528 -0.77 3.61 22.65
CA GLY A 528 0.19 2.53 22.91
C GLY A 528 -0.45 1.19 23.22
N MET A 529 -1.61 0.90 22.67
CA MET A 529 -2.31 -0.41 22.79
C MET A 529 -2.66 -0.79 24.24
N HIS A 530 -3.00 0.18 25.11
CA HIS A 530 -3.26 -0.07 26.55
C HIS A 530 -4.56 -0.84 26.82
N TYR A 531 -5.42 -1.03 25.82
CA TYR A 531 -6.68 -1.76 25.93
C TYR A 531 -6.92 -2.61 24.69
N SER A 532 -7.81 -3.58 24.78
CA SER A 532 -8.33 -4.32 23.63
C SER A 532 -9.65 -3.75 23.16
N MET A 533 -9.95 -3.85 21.85
CA MET A 533 -11.22 -3.42 21.27
C MET A 533 -12.02 -4.62 20.74
N VAL A 534 -13.34 -4.50 20.80
CA VAL A 534 -14.26 -5.51 20.24
C VAL A 534 -14.16 -5.55 18.72
N GLY A 535 -14.09 -4.39 18.07
CA GLY A 535 -14.04 -4.25 16.63
C GLY A 535 -12.63 -4.04 16.08
N GLY A 536 -12.55 -3.82 14.77
CA GLY A 536 -11.36 -3.48 14.00
C GLY A 536 -11.72 -3.33 12.54
N GLY A 537 -10.91 -2.60 11.77
CA GLY A 537 -11.07 -2.48 10.33
C GLY A 537 -10.52 -3.70 9.59
N GLY A 538 -11.09 -3.95 8.42
CA GLY A 538 -10.69 -5.05 7.55
C GLY A 538 -11.41 -6.38 7.82
N PRO A 539 -11.15 -7.39 6.99
CA PRO A 539 -11.80 -8.67 7.12
C PRO A 539 -11.42 -9.33 8.43
N SER A 540 -12.40 -9.52 9.28
CA SER A 540 -12.25 -10.24 10.52
C SER A 540 -12.53 -11.73 10.29
N GLY A 541 -11.67 -12.55 10.85
CA GLY A 541 -11.99 -13.95 11.09
C GLY A 541 -12.93 -14.13 12.27
N LEU A 542 -13.86 -13.19 12.45
CA LEU A 542 -14.99 -13.53 13.28
C LEU A 542 -15.59 -14.74 12.61
N PRO A 543 -15.41 -15.94 13.19
CA PRO A 543 -16.03 -17.10 12.62
C PRO A 543 -17.48 -16.72 12.45
N SER A 544 -18.08 -17.16 11.36
CA SER A 544 -19.52 -17.29 11.28
C SER A 544 -19.94 -18.27 12.39
N ARG A 545 -19.70 -17.92 13.63
CA ARG A 545 -20.39 -18.49 14.76
C ARG A 545 -21.83 -18.04 14.55
N ALA A 546 -22.52 -18.87 13.73
CA ALA A 546 -23.95 -18.82 13.65
C ALA A 546 -24.46 -18.74 15.08
N GLY A 547 -24.78 -17.56 15.59
CA GLY A 547 -25.17 -17.40 16.98
C GLY A 547 -25.44 -15.95 17.36
N LYS A 548 -25.91 -15.82 18.57
CA LYS A 548 -26.36 -14.57 19.20
C LYS A 548 -25.28 -13.45 19.24
N GLU A 549 -23.99 -13.80 19.27
CA GLU A 549 -22.90 -12.84 19.22
C GLU A 549 -22.81 -12.10 17.87
N GLN A 550 -23.10 -12.82 16.75
CA GLN A 550 -23.10 -12.21 15.44
C GLN A 550 -24.26 -11.22 15.26
N LEU A 551 -25.43 -11.53 15.81
CA LEU A 551 -26.56 -10.59 15.82
C LEU A 551 -26.22 -9.34 16.63
N GLY A 552 -25.62 -9.50 17.82
CA GLY A 552 -25.19 -8.36 18.63
C GLY A 552 -24.16 -7.49 17.92
N GLN A 553 -23.22 -8.10 17.18
CA GLN A 553 -22.25 -7.39 16.37
C GLN A 553 -22.93 -6.59 15.25
N SER A 554 -23.87 -7.18 14.53
CA SER A 554 -24.62 -6.49 13.48
C SER A 554 -25.34 -5.29 14.05
N TYR A 555 -26.08 -5.46 15.14
CA TYR A 555 -26.81 -4.35 15.76
C TYR A 555 -25.88 -3.22 16.25
N VAL A 556 -24.79 -3.56 16.94
CA VAL A 556 -23.82 -2.55 17.37
C VAL A 556 -23.20 -1.82 16.17
N GLY A 557 -22.93 -2.53 15.09
CA GLY A 557 -22.48 -1.95 13.81
C GLY A 557 -23.53 -1.01 13.21
N ASP A 558 -24.78 -1.46 13.11
CA ASP A 558 -25.89 -0.66 12.58
C ASP A 558 -26.09 0.65 13.37
N PHE A 559 -26.05 0.59 14.71
CA PHE A 559 -26.12 1.80 15.56
C PHE A 559 -24.91 2.72 15.42
N SER A 560 -23.78 2.22 14.95
CA SER A 560 -22.58 3.03 14.71
C SER A 560 -22.64 3.85 13.43
N ILE A 561 -23.35 3.35 12.40
CA ILE A 561 -23.38 3.96 11.05
C ILE A 561 -24.73 4.56 10.69
N SER A 562 -25.80 4.23 11.43
CA SER A 562 -27.14 4.75 11.16
C SER A 562 -27.28 6.17 11.70
N GLY A 563 -27.76 7.05 10.86
CA GLY A 563 -28.16 8.39 11.28
C GLY A 563 -29.44 8.39 12.13
N ASN A 564 -29.96 9.59 12.40
CA ASN A 564 -31.14 9.81 13.23
C ASN A 564 -32.31 8.87 12.90
N GLY A 565 -32.91 8.27 13.92
CA GLY A 565 -34.13 7.49 13.84
C GLY A 565 -33.97 5.98 13.97
N GLN A 566 -32.81 5.48 14.42
CA GLN A 566 -32.65 4.07 14.73
C GLN A 566 -33.60 3.69 15.92
N ILE A 567 -34.45 2.72 15.66
CA ILE A 567 -35.39 2.20 16.67
C ILE A 567 -34.66 1.14 17.51
N VAL A 568 -34.71 1.27 18.82
CA VAL A 568 -34.21 0.25 19.76
C VAL A 568 -35.34 -0.74 20.06
N THR A 569 -35.07 -2.03 19.90
CA THR A 569 -36.04 -3.09 20.18
C THR A 569 -35.58 -3.99 21.35
N PRO A 570 -36.50 -4.66 22.04
CA PRO A 570 -36.16 -5.62 23.10
C PRO A 570 -35.22 -6.74 22.63
N VAL A 571 -35.36 -7.17 21.37
CA VAL A 571 -34.51 -8.23 20.76
C VAL A 571 -33.07 -7.75 20.64
N GLU A 572 -32.87 -6.51 20.20
CA GLU A 572 -31.53 -5.89 20.08
C GLU A 572 -30.88 -5.74 21.46
N VAL A 573 -31.62 -5.30 22.47
CA VAL A 573 -31.12 -5.18 23.86
C VAL A 573 -30.59 -6.52 24.36
N VAL A 574 -31.35 -7.62 24.16
CA VAL A 574 -30.94 -8.96 24.58
C VAL A 574 -29.72 -9.44 23.80
N ALA A 575 -29.72 -9.26 22.47
CA ALA A 575 -28.61 -9.68 21.61
C ALA A 575 -27.31 -8.91 21.94
N VAL A 576 -27.41 -7.59 22.12
CA VAL A 576 -26.26 -6.76 22.48
C VAL A 576 -25.74 -7.11 23.87
N ARG A 577 -26.61 -7.34 24.86
CA ARG A 577 -26.17 -7.81 26.19
C ARG A 577 -25.38 -9.11 26.10
N GLN A 578 -25.90 -10.10 25.37
CA GLN A 578 -25.20 -11.39 25.18
C GLN A 578 -23.85 -11.21 24.49
N ALA A 579 -23.78 -10.31 23.52
CA ALA A 579 -22.55 -9.99 22.83
C ALA A 579 -21.52 -9.32 23.76
N LEU A 580 -21.94 -8.33 24.57
CA LEU A 580 -21.09 -7.66 25.56
C LEU A 580 -20.48 -8.65 26.56
N ASP A 581 -21.28 -9.61 27.03
CA ASP A 581 -20.84 -10.67 27.93
C ASP A 581 -19.87 -11.64 27.22
N GLY A 582 -20.19 -12.08 26.01
CA GLY A 582 -19.36 -12.97 25.20
C GLY A 582 -18.01 -12.35 24.81
N TRP A 583 -17.96 -11.05 24.57
CA TRP A 583 -16.73 -10.31 24.29
C TRP A 583 -15.95 -9.93 25.58
N GLY A 584 -16.54 -10.06 26.74
CA GLY A 584 -15.91 -9.65 27.99
C GLY A 584 -15.72 -8.13 28.12
N VAL A 585 -16.65 -7.35 27.55
CA VAL A 585 -16.57 -5.89 27.54
C VAL A 585 -16.54 -5.34 28.97
N THR A 586 -15.53 -4.56 29.29
CA THR A 586 -15.38 -3.91 30.60
C THR A 586 -15.89 -2.48 30.59
N MET A 587 -15.81 -1.81 29.46
CA MET A 587 -16.28 -0.42 29.27
C MET A 587 -16.89 -0.24 27.88
N VAL A 588 -17.93 0.57 27.80
CA VAL A 588 -18.44 1.16 26.56
C VAL A 588 -18.10 2.64 26.59
N VAL A 589 -17.51 3.15 25.52
CA VAL A 589 -17.08 4.55 25.41
C VAL A 589 -17.68 5.16 24.16
N VAL A 590 -18.45 6.21 24.35
CA VAL A 590 -19.11 6.96 23.29
C VAL A 590 -18.61 8.40 23.34
N PRO A 591 -17.64 8.80 22.51
CA PRO A 591 -17.15 10.17 22.47
C PRO A 591 -18.24 11.15 22.02
N ASP A 592 -18.12 12.41 22.47
CA ASP A 592 -18.95 13.48 21.97
C ASP A 592 -18.72 13.65 20.45
N PRO A 593 -19.77 13.68 19.61
CA PRO A 593 -19.64 13.85 18.17
C PRO A 593 -18.81 15.05 17.75
N ALA A 594 -18.84 16.15 18.50
CA ALA A 594 -17.99 17.31 18.23
C ALA A 594 -16.50 16.99 18.24
N HIS A 595 -16.11 15.88 18.86
CA HIS A 595 -14.73 15.38 18.93
C HIS A 595 -14.47 14.19 18.01
N LEU A 596 -15.33 13.96 17.01
CA LEU A 596 -15.15 12.94 15.98
C LEU A 596 -14.85 13.59 14.64
N PRO A 597 -14.18 12.89 13.72
CA PRO A 597 -14.11 13.30 12.32
C PRO A 597 -15.52 13.46 11.74
N LEU A 598 -15.70 14.44 10.84
CA LEU A 598 -17.03 14.74 10.27
C LEU A 598 -17.74 13.52 9.70
N TYR A 599 -17.00 12.62 9.05
CA TYR A 599 -17.56 11.42 8.44
C TYR A 599 -17.97 10.34 9.47
N GLU A 600 -17.55 10.47 10.72
CA GLU A 600 -17.96 9.61 11.85
C GLU A 600 -19.04 10.22 12.76
N GLN A 601 -19.44 11.47 12.52
CA GLN A 601 -20.49 12.14 13.27
C GLN A 601 -21.91 11.72 12.83
N VAL A 602 -22.11 10.44 12.58
CA VAL A 602 -23.34 9.91 11.95
C VAL A 602 -24.26 9.19 12.92
N GLN A 603 -23.75 8.83 14.10
CA GLN A 603 -24.49 8.03 15.07
C GLN A 603 -25.59 8.83 15.76
N ASP A 604 -26.72 8.20 16.02
CA ASP A 604 -27.74 8.72 16.92
C ASP A 604 -27.37 8.38 18.36
N LEU A 605 -26.75 9.33 19.04
CA LEU A 605 -26.29 9.17 20.42
C LEU A 605 -27.41 8.78 21.38
N ARG A 606 -28.64 9.24 21.14
CA ARG A 606 -29.76 8.94 22.00
C ARG A 606 -30.16 7.47 21.90
N SER A 607 -30.26 6.96 20.70
CA SER A 607 -30.51 5.54 20.46
C SER A 607 -29.40 4.68 21.07
N VAL A 608 -28.12 5.07 20.89
CA VAL A 608 -26.97 4.37 21.51
C VAL A 608 -27.08 4.40 23.03
N ALA A 609 -27.45 5.53 23.63
CA ALA A 609 -27.63 5.66 25.09
C ALA A 609 -28.76 4.76 25.60
N VAL A 610 -29.90 4.73 24.90
CA VAL A 610 -31.03 3.85 25.25
C VAL A 610 -30.60 2.38 25.17
N LEU A 611 -29.97 1.97 24.06
CA LEU A 611 -29.51 0.60 23.84
C LEU A 611 -28.51 0.17 24.91
N MET A 612 -27.44 0.96 25.13
CA MET A 612 -26.40 0.61 26.10
C MET A 612 -26.88 0.64 27.53
N THR A 613 -27.74 1.60 27.91
CA THR A 613 -28.31 1.64 29.25
C THR A 613 -29.22 0.44 29.48
N ALA A 614 -30.07 0.08 28.51
CA ALA A 614 -30.92 -1.12 28.59
C ALA A 614 -30.10 -2.40 28.68
N ALA A 615 -29.10 -2.57 27.82
CA ALA A 615 -28.23 -3.76 27.79
C ALA A 615 -27.39 -3.91 29.06
N THR A 616 -26.91 -2.80 29.66
CA THR A 616 -26.06 -2.84 30.86
C THR A 616 -26.80 -2.67 32.17
N GLY A 617 -28.04 -2.20 32.15
CA GLY A 617 -28.84 -1.92 33.37
C GLY A 617 -28.30 -0.79 34.22
N GLN A 618 -27.43 0.08 33.67
CA GLN A 618 -26.82 1.21 34.40
C GLN A 618 -26.68 2.43 33.48
N PRO A 619 -26.73 3.67 34.06
CA PRO A 619 -26.55 4.88 33.27
C PRO A 619 -25.06 5.09 32.89
N PRO A 620 -24.79 5.88 31.86
CA PRO A 620 -23.43 6.32 31.57
C PRO A 620 -22.93 7.37 32.56
N ILE A 621 -21.61 7.54 32.63
CA ILE A 621 -20.96 8.66 33.31
C ILE A 621 -20.36 9.55 32.23
N HIS A 622 -20.63 10.84 32.20
CA HIS A 622 -19.96 11.77 31.32
C HIS A 622 -18.60 12.15 31.90
N GLN A 623 -17.54 11.84 31.16
CA GLN A 623 -16.15 12.07 31.57
C GLN A 623 -15.29 12.43 30.38
N GLU A 624 -14.55 13.56 30.45
CA GLU A 624 -13.57 13.96 29.45
C GLU A 624 -14.11 13.91 28.01
N GLY A 625 -15.34 14.48 27.83
CA GLY A 625 -15.96 14.53 26.51
C GLY A 625 -16.43 13.19 25.94
N ALA A 626 -16.72 12.23 26.81
CA ALA A 626 -17.30 10.94 26.41
C ALA A 626 -18.31 10.44 27.47
N TRP A 627 -19.31 9.71 27.00
CA TRP A 627 -20.21 8.93 27.86
C TRP A 627 -19.64 7.52 28.03
N VAL A 628 -19.45 7.08 29.30
CA VAL A 628 -18.77 5.86 29.65
C VAL A 628 -19.62 4.97 30.52
N TRP A 629 -19.97 3.79 30.05
CA TRP A 629 -20.52 2.72 30.90
C TRP A 629 -19.34 1.89 31.43
N ARG A 630 -19.16 1.90 32.76
CA ARG A 630 -18.03 1.24 33.41
C ARG A 630 -18.42 -0.09 34.03
N ARG A 631 -17.45 -1.00 34.17
CA ARG A 631 -17.66 -2.33 34.80
C ARG A 631 -18.78 -3.12 34.15
N VAL A 632 -18.92 -3.03 32.82
CA VAL A 632 -19.99 -3.68 32.05
C VAL A 632 -20.04 -5.17 32.31
N ASN A 633 -18.89 -5.82 32.43
CA ASN A 633 -18.74 -7.26 32.77
C ASN A 633 -19.18 -7.62 34.20
N ARG A 634 -19.48 -6.65 35.03
CA ARG A 634 -20.02 -6.82 36.41
C ARG A 634 -21.37 -6.12 36.57
N ALA A 635 -21.95 -5.64 35.48
CA ALA A 635 -23.24 -4.97 35.51
C ALA A 635 -24.36 -5.93 35.88
N GLY A 636 -25.43 -5.37 36.41
CA GLY A 636 -26.65 -6.13 36.70
C GLY A 636 -27.30 -6.70 35.44
N PRO A 637 -28.46 -7.37 35.56
CA PRO A 637 -29.19 -7.88 34.43
C PRO A 637 -29.64 -6.73 33.51
N ALA A 638 -29.79 -7.04 32.20
CA ALA A 638 -30.35 -6.10 31.23
C ALA A 638 -31.76 -5.63 31.70
N VAL A 639 -32.04 -4.37 31.44
CA VAL A 639 -33.42 -3.82 31.55
C VAL A 639 -34.06 -3.97 30.18
N ILE A 640 -35.18 -4.68 30.13
CA ILE A 640 -35.89 -4.95 28.88
C ILE A 640 -37.25 -4.26 28.91
N PRO A 641 -37.33 -2.95 28.60
CA PRO A 641 -38.59 -2.25 28.48
C PRO A 641 -39.44 -2.78 27.31
N SER A 642 -40.71 -2.43 27.27
CA SER A 642 -41.52 -2.71 26.07
C SER A 642 -40.99 -1.95 24.85
N ALA A 643 -41.31 -2.42 23.64
CA ALA A 643 -40.94 -1.73 22.42
C ALA A 643 -41.46 -0.27 22.39
N ALA A 644 -42.67 -0.04 22.93
CA ALA A 644 -43.24 1.30 23.00
C ALA A 644 -42.44 2.22 23.96
N ASP A 645 -42.02 1.70 25.11
CA ASP A 645 -41.20 2.46 26.06
C ASP A 645 -39.82 2.80 25.50
N LEU A 646 -39.18 1.83 24.80
CA LEU A 646 -37.89 2.07 24.13
C LEU A 646 -38.01 3.18 23.09
N VAL A 647 -39.06 3.12 22.24
CA VAL A 647 -39.34 4.20 21.27
C VAL A 647 -39.57 5.53 21.98
N ALA A 648 -40.35 5.57 23.06
CA ALA A 648 -40.59 6.78 23.83
C ALA A 648 -39.27 7.35 24.40
N CYS A 649 -38.36 6.51 24.88
CA CYS A 649 -37.08 6.96 25.41
C CYS A 649 -36.17 7.50 24.31
N VAL A 650 -36.22 6.94 23.09
CA VAL A 650 -35.47 7.45 21.92
C VAL A 650 -36.05 8.77 21.42
N THR A 651 -37.39 8.85 21.30
CA THR A 651 -38.11 10.02 20.73
C THR A 651 -38.42 11.12 21.72
N GLY A 652 -38.10 10.99 23.00
CA GLY A 652 -38.41 11.91 24.09
C GLY A 652 -38.05 13.39 23.81
N PRO A 653 -38.18 14.31 24.77
CA PRO A 653 -38.09 15.75 24.53
C PRO A 653 -36.81 16.13 23.75
N ALA A 654 -36.94 17.03 22.77
CA ALA A 654 -35.84 17.54 21.98
C ALA A 654 -34.92 18.44 22.81
N VAL A 655 -34.01 17.82 23.54
CA VAL A 655 -32.93 18.46 24.29
C VAL A 655 -31.62 18.09 23.65
N SER A 656 -30.67 18.98 23.57
CA SER A 656 -29.36 18.73 22.93
C SER A 656 -28.26 18.41 23.95
N GLY A 657 -27.20 17.78 23.51
CA GLY A 657 -25.99 17.52 24.28
C GLY A 657 -26.17 16.51 25.42
N GLN A 658 -25.45 16.71 26.53
CA GLN A 658 -25.41 15.80 27.67
C GLN A 658 -26.81 15.54 28.26
N ALA A 659 -27.64 16.56 28.41
CA ALA A 659 -28.98 16.42 28.96
C ALA A 659 -29.87 15.45 28.16
N SER A 660 -29.67 15.35 26.84
CA SER A 660 -30.41 14.41 25.99
C SER A 660 -30.05 12.96 26.31
N ILE A 661 -28.79 12.68 26.53
CA ILE A 661 -28.27 11.33 26.84
C ILE A 661 -28.69 10.92 28.26
N ASP A 662 -28.55 11.83 29.21
CA ASP A 662 -28.92 11.59 30.62
C ASP A 662 -30.43 11.31 30.75
N LEU A 663 -31.28 12.06 30.04
CA LEU A 663 -32.71 11.83 29.99
C LEU A 663 -33.11 10.52 29.36
N ALA A 664 -32.41 10.14 28.23
CA ALA A 664 -32.66 8.88 27.58
C ALA A 664 -32.30 7.70 28.49
N ALA A 665 -31.17 7.76 29.17
CA ALA A 665 -30.74 6.77 30.14
C ALA A 665 -31.68 6.67 31.35
N ALA A 666 -32.08 7.80 31.90
CA ALA A 666 -33.02 7.86 33.01
C ALA A 666 -34.41 7.28 32.62
N CYS A 667 -34.90 7.57 31.41
CA CYS A 667 -36.13 7.00 30.87
C CYS A 667 -36.10 5.46 30.91
N VAL A 668 -35.03 4.83 30.37
CA VAL A 668 -34.90 3.38 30.38
C VAL A 668 -34.93 2.79 31.79
N LEU A 669 -34.26 3.44 32.75
CA LEU A 669 -34.15 2.92 34.11
C LEU A 669 -35.45 3.10 34.91
N THR A 670 -36.26 4.13 34.60
CA THR A 670 -37.56 4.36 35.26
C THR A 670 -38.64 3.40 34.78
N THR A 671 -38.59 2.93 33.53
CA THR A 671 -39.53 1.90 33.02
C THR A 671 -39.38 0.57 33.75
N ARG A 672 -38.22 0.27 34.36
CA ARG A 672 -37.98 -0.91 35.21
C ARG A 672 -38.84 -0.88 36.50
N SER A 673 -39.07 0.29 37.07
CA SER A 673 -39.80 0.42 38.32
C SER A 673 -41.31 0.34 38.16
N ALA A 674 -41.84 0.50 36.93
CA ALA A 674 -43.27 0.43 36.62
C ALA A 674 -43.78 -0.98 36.30
N GLY A 675 -42.88 -1.92 35.99
CA GLY A 675 -43.17 -3.32 35.59
C GLY A 675 -42.80 -4.37 36.64
N ALA A 676 -42.23 -3.97 37.80
CA ALA A 676 -41.93 -4.85 38.93
C ALA A 676 -43.02 -4.65 40.04
#